data_745d2322de184d56c48f8d4ea794db38
#
_entry.id   745d2322de184d56c48f8d4ea794db38
#
_cell.length_a   1.000
_cell.length_b   1.000
_cell.length_c   1.000
_cell.angle_alpha   90.00
_cell.angle_beta   90.00
_cell.angle_gamma   90.00
#
_symmetry.space_group_name_H-M   'P 1'
#
loop_
_entity.id
_entity.type
_entity.pdbx_description
1 polymer ?
#
loop_
_entity_poly.entity_id
_entity_poly.type
_entity_poly.pdbx_seq_one_letter_code
_entity_poly.pdbx_strand_id
1 'polypeptide(L)'
;MKKKTTNIIPVENLEVQGARVHNLKNIDLSIPREKLVVFTGLSGSGKSSLAFDTIYAEGQRRYIETFSAYARQFLGGLERPDVDKIDGLSPVIAIEQKTTSKSPRSTVGTITEIYDFLRLLFARASDAYSYATGEKMVSYTDSQIQELITKEYKGKRINLLAPVVQSRKGHYRELFEQIAKQGFVKVRTDGEIRDIEKGMKLDRYKTHDIEIVIDRMQIDDTDDTQKRLQESIKIAMNYGDDVLMVLEHDQKKAHYFSRHLMCPSSGISYPLPEPNTFSFNSPKGMCPHCNGLGEVQEINLSKIIPDPSISIKNGGITAVGEQKNTWIFKQLELIVQKFGHKLSDPIETLPKEAMDIILYGGKDKYAIKSDVLGITRNFEIDFEGIINFIKSQHENADMAAIKRWAEEFMDTIPCEECHGTRLRKEALYFKIADKNIAELSALDIADLLAWFKSLPEHLSTKQRKIAEEIIKEITTRLQFLIDVGLTYLALNRSSKSLSGGEAQRIRLATQIGSQLTGVLYILDEPSIGLHQRDNKRLINSLKSLRDIGNSVIVVEHDEEMIQEADYVVDIGPKAGVNGGDIIFQGTSKELLKANTITADYMSGRKKIEIPTQRRKGNGKEIILKGCTGNNLKNVTVKFPLGVMIGVTGVSGSGKSTLINETLYPILNAHFFNGVKKPMPYKSIEGLEHIDKVIDIDQSPIGRTPRSNPATYTGVFSEIRNLFTQVPEAQIRGYKPGRFSFNVKGGRCETCEGSGLKVIEMNFLPDVYVPCETCKGKRFNRETLEVRYKGKSIADVLDMTISEAVKFFEPIPKIYRKLKTIEEVGLGYITLGQQSTTLSGGEAQRVKLATELSKIDTGNTFYILDEPTTGLHFEDVKVLLEVLDRLVDKGNTVLVIEHNLDVIRKVDYIIDIGHDGGKAGGEVIAFGTPEEVAKNKKSFTAEYLK
;
A
#
# COMPACT_ATOMS: atom_id res chain seq x y z
N MET A 1 26.37 54.70 -17.67
CA MET A 1 26.26 53.28 -18.09
C MET A 1 24.79 52.89 -18.17
N LYS A 2 24.24 52.81 -19.38
CA LYS A 2 22.85 52.35 -19.57
C LYS A 2 22.81 50.82 -19.42
N LYS A 3 22.04 50.31 -18.42
CA LYS A 3 21.74 48.90 -18.32
C LYS A 3 21.02 48.47 -19.57
N LYS A 4 21.63 47.58 -20.38
CA LYS A 4 20.94 46.80 -21.38
C LYS A 4 19.98 45.84 -20.69
N THR A 5 18.72 46.16 -20.69
CA THR A 5 17.64 45.18 -20.45
C THR A 5 17.68 44.19 -21.62
N THR A 6 18.25 43.01 -21.40
CA THR A 6 18.06 41.89 -22.29
C THR A 6 16.57 41.55 -22.21
N ASN A 7 15.83 41.83 -23.28
CA ASN A 7 14.51 41.25 -23.51
C ASN A 7 14.70 39.73 -23.55
N ILE A 8 14.39 39.06 -22.48
CA ILE A 8 14.23 37.57 -22.47
C ILE A 8 12.97 37.33 -23.31
N ILE A 9 13.14 36.91 -24.56
CA ILE A 9 12.05 36.39 -25.39
C ILE A 9 11.56 35.16 -24.65
N PRO A 10 10.27 35.09 -24.24
CA PRO A 10 9.77 33.89 -23.58
C PRO A 10 9.93 32.70 -24.55
N VAL A 11 10.58 31.65 -24.12
CA VAL A 11 10.73 30.41 -24.89
C VAL A 11 9.35 29.77 -24.94
N GLU A 12 8.68 29.79 -26.07
CA GLU A 12 7.31 29.32 -26.25
C GLU A 12 7.22 27.79 -26.26
N ASN A 13 8.32 27.08 -26.58
CA ASN A 13 8.34 25.63 -26.75
C ASN A 13 9.40 24.98 -25.84
N LEU A 14 9.16 23.74 -25.52
CA LEU A 14 10.15 22.78 -25.03
C LEU A 14 10.77 22.10 -26.26
N GLU A 15 12.07 22.32 -26.46
CA GLU A 15 12.81 21.79 -27.59
C GLU A 15 13.72 20.66 -27.14
N VAL A 16 13.54 19.47 -27.69
CA VAL A 16 14.39 18.29 -27.45
C VAL A 16 15.15 18.02 -28.76
N GLN A 17 16.48 17.91 -28.71
CA GLN A 17 17.32 17.69 -29.87
C GLN A 17 18.20 16.45 -29.64
N GLY A 18 18.19 15.51 -30.58
CA GLY A 18 19.08 14.37 -30.60
C GLY A 18 18.86 13.37 -29.48
N ALA A 19 17.63 13.05 -29.11
CA ALA A 19 17.36 12.07 -28.07
C ALA A 19 17.56 10.63 -28.56
N ARG A 20 18.43 9.85 -27.85
CA ARG A 20 18.86 8.49 -28.20
C ARG A 20 18.72 7.49 -27.07
N VAL A 21 17.99 7.82 -26.02
CA VAL A 21 17.81 6.94 -24.85
C VAL A 21 17.04 5.68 -25.27
N HIS A 22 17.53 4.52 -24.87
CA HIS A 22 16.96 3.20 -25.19
C HIS A 22 16.75 2.96 -26.69
N ASN A 23 15.50 2.92 -27.15
CA ASN A 23 15.16 2.68 -28.54
C ASN A 23 14.91 3.94 -29.35
N LEU A 24 15.09 5.14 -28.79
CA LEU A 24 14.91 6.40 -29.51
C LEU A 24 15.97 6.60 -30.59
N LYS A 25 15.57 7.02 -31.80
CA LYS A 25 16.40 7.10 -32.98
C LYS A 25 16.87 8.51 -33.30
N ASN A 26 17.61 9.14 -32.39
CA ASN A 26 18.13 10.50 -32.55
C ASN A 26 17.02 11.48 -32.89
N ILE A 27 15.97 11.52 -32.11
CA ILE A 27 14.78 12.28 -32.42
C ILE A 27 14.90 13.76 -32.01
N ASP A 28 14.32 14.63 -32.83
CA ASP A 28 14.10 16.04 -32.55
C ASP A 28 12.60 16.28 -32.30
N LEU A 29 12.26 17.04 -31.28
CA LEU A 29 10.87 17.30 -30.91
C LEU A 29 10.68 18.71 -30.36
N SER A 30 9.64 19.40 -30.82
CA SER A 30 9.20 20.70 -30.33
C SER A 30 7.80 20.60 -29.74
N ILE A 31 7.66 20.92 -28.47
CA ILE A 31 6.40 20.81 -27.70
C ILE A 31 5.99 22.19 -27.21
N PRO A 32 4.76 22.66 -27.48
CA PRO A 32 4.28 23.91 -26.93
C PRO A 32 4.15 23.85 -25.39
N ARG A 33 4.62 24.90 -24.71
CA ARG A 33 4.48 25.05 -23.27
C ARG A 33 3.06 25.48 -22.89
N GLU A 34 2.71 25.28 -21.61
CA GLU A 34 1.39 25.62 -21.05
C GLU A 34 0.25 24.94 -21.81
N LYS A 35 0.47 23.70 -22.25
CA LYS A 35 -0.48 22.86 -22.97
C LYS A 35 -0.59 21.49 -22.33
N LEU A 36 -1.73 20.83 -22.57
CA LEU A 36 -1.93 19.41 -22.30
C LEU A 36 -1.44 18.63 -23.52
N VAL A 37 -0.30 17.95 -23.37
CA VAL A 37 0.36 17.19 -24.43
C VAL A 37 0.24 15.70 -24.16
N VAL A 38 -0.22 14.92 -25.11
CA VAL A 38 -0.32 13.47 -24.98
C VAL A 38 0.74 12.79 -25.83
N PHE A 39 1.56 11.92 -25.21
CA PHE A 39 2.46 11.00 -25.88
C PHE A 39 1.76 9.66 -26.06
N THR A 40 1.52 9.25 -27.28
CA THR A 40 0.83 8.01 -27.65
C THR A 40 1.68 7.15 -28.60
N GLY A 41 1.20 5.96 -28.94
CA GLY A 41 1.88 4.98 -29.80
C GLY A 41 1.87 3.57 -29.20
N LEU A 42 2.31 2.56 -29.93
CA LEU A 42 2.34 1.15 -29.51
C LEU A 42 3.09 0.95 -28.20
N SER A 43 2.74 -0.11 -27.44
CA SER A 43 3.52 -0.52 -26.28
C SER A 43 4.96 -0.83 -26.68
N GLY A 44 5.96 -0.26 -25.92
CA GLY A 44 7.38 -0.40 -26.26
C GLY A 44 7.86 0.47 -27.45
N SER A 45 7.08 1.46 -27.92
CA SER A 45 7.49 2.37 -28.99
C SER A 45 8.52 3.43 -28.58
N GLY A 46 8.73 3.68 -27.27
CA GLY A 46 9.68 4.67 -26.75
C GLY A 46 9.06 5.84 -26.00
N LYS A 47 7.73 5.84 -25.77
CA LYS A 47 7.02 6.91 -25.05
C LYS A 47 7.63 7.24 -23.68
N SER A 48 7.74 6.22 -22.83
CA SER A 48 8.30 6.40 -21.48
C SER A 48 9.78 6.75 -21.54
N SER A 49 10.54 6.24 -22.53
CA SER A 49 11.94 6.62 -22.74
C SER A 49 12.10 8.11 -23.05
N LEU A 50 11.16 8.68 -23.83
CA LEU A 50 11.17 10.11 -24.12
C LEU A 50 10.70 10.94 -22.91
N ALA A 51 9.57 10.57 -22.30
CA ALA A 51 8.94 11.35 -21.24
C ALA A 51 9.75 11.30 -19.93
N PHE A 52 10.10 10.08 -19.46
CA PHE A 52 10.71 9.86 -18.15
C PHE A 52 12.24 9.74 -18.24
N ASP A 53 12.76 8.88 -19.11
CA ASP A 53 14.20 8.62 -19.15
C ASP A 53 14.99 9.73 -19.89
N THR A 54 14.32 10.63 -20.62
CA THR A 54 14.93 11.78 -21.30
C THR A 54 14.51 13.11 -20.67
N ILE A 55 13.25 13.53 -20.80
CA ILE A 55 12.80 14.87 -20.39
C ILE A 55 12.82 15.01 -18.86
N TYR A 56 12.20 14.08 -18.15
CA TYR A 56 12.18 14.11 -16.68
C TYR A 56 13.59 13.93 -16.08
N ALA A 57 14.35 12.96 -16.58
CA ALA A 57 15.70 12.69 -16.09
C ALA A 57 16.63 13.92 -16.23
N GLU A 58 16.59 14.62 -17.36
CA GLU A 58 17.37 15.86 -17.56
C GLU A 58 16.86 16.99 -16.67
N GLY A 59 15.55 17.14 -16.48
CA GLY A 59 14.97 18.13 -15.58
C GLY A 59 15.39 17.91 -14.12
N GLN A 60 15.33 16.66 -13.67
CA GLN A 60 15.77 16.25 -12.34
C GLN A 60 17.27 16.48 -12.16
N ARG A 61 18.10 16.12 -13.14
CA ARG A 61 19.53 16.35 -13.14
C ARG A 61 19.86 17.83 -12.97
N ARG A 62 19.25 18.72 -13.79
CA ARG A 62 19.42 20.18 -13.70
C ARG A 62 19.00 20.73 -12.34
N TYR A 63 17.92 20.22 -11.77
CA TYR A 63 17.45 20.63 -10.45
C TYR A 63 18.47 20.26 -9.36
N ILE A 64 19.00 19.02 -9.38
CA ILE A 64 20.02 18.57 -8.43
C ILE A 64 21.33 19.36 -8.61
N GLU A 65 21.68 19.76 -9.81
CA GLU A 65 22.87 20.63 -10.04
C GLU A 65 22.79 21.99 -9.36
N THR A 66 21.59 22.48 -9.04
CA THR A 66 21.41 23.73 -8.26
C THR A 66 21.78 23.59 -6.80
N PHE A 67 21.90 22.37 -6.27
CA PHE A 67 22.23 22.12 -4.87
C PHE A 67 23.71 22.34 -4.59
N SER A 68 24.05 22.56 -3.30
CA SER A 68 25.43 22.66 -2.86
C SER A 68 26.25 21.41 -3.19
N ALA A 69 27.56 21.54 -3.36
CA ALA A 69 28.46 20.41 -3.61
C ALA A 69 28.31 19.30 -2.54
N TYR A 70 28.11 19.71 -1.29
CA TYR A 70 27.87 18.78 -0.17
C TYR A 70 26.57 17.98 -0.35
N ALA A 71 25.45 18.65 -0.64
CA ALA A 71 24.18 17.96 -0.87
C ALA A 71 24.24 17.01 -2.09
N ARG A 72 24.92 17.42 -3.16
CA ARG A 72 25.13 16.57 -4.35
C ARG A 72 25.92 15.28 -4.06
N GLN A 73 26.87 15.34 -3.11
CA GLN A 73 27.64 14.16 -2.71
C GLN A 73 26.77 13.07 -2.04
N PHE A 74 25.71 13.48 -1.32
CA PHE A 74 24.75 12.54 -0.73
C PHE A 74 23.67 12.06 -1.69
N LEU A 75 23.30 12.90 -2.66
CA LEU A 75 22.25 12.57 -3.64
C LEU A 75 22.76 11.72 -4.82
N GLY A 76 24.09 11.57 -4.94
CA GLY A 76 24.71 10.92 -6.09
C GLY A 76 24.67 11.78 -7.36
N GLY A 77 25.61 11.59 -8.28
CA GLY A 77 25.58 12.20 -9.60
C GLY A 77 24.59 11.46 -10.49
N LEU A 78 23.54 12.12 -10.93
CA LEU A 78 22.67 11.57 -11.97
C LEU A 78 23.43 11.60 -13.30
N GLU A 79 23.46 10.48 -14.01
CA GLU A 79 23.98 10.42 -15.36
C GLU A 79 23.12 11.28 -16.29
N ARG A 80 23.76 12.00 -17.20
CA ARG A 80 23.06 12.77 -18.21
C ARG A 80 22.41 11.80 -19.20
N PRO A 81 21.10 11.94 -19.50
CA PRO A 81 20.48 11.14 -20.54
C PRO A 81 21.18 11.38 -21.90
N ASP A 82 21.16 10.38 -22.77
CA ASP A 82 21.74 10.48 -24.11
C ASP A 82 20.85 11.37 -24.99
N VAL A 83 21.08 12.68 -24.88
CA VAL A 83 20.39 13.75 -25.60
C VAL A 83 21.39 14.90 -25.86
N ASP A 84 21.34 15.47 -27.04
CA ASP A 84 22.26 16.56 -27.40
C ASP A 84 21.90 17.83 -26.62
N LYS A 85 20.62 18.23 -26.60
CA LYS A 85 20.16 19.44 -25.96
C LYS A 85 18.68 19.39 -25.61
N ILE A 86 18.28 19.99 -24.47
CA ILE A 86 16.89 20.29 -24.15
C ILE A 86 16.80 21.76 -23.72
N ASP A 87 16.03 22.57 -24.46
CA ASP A 87 15.76 23.97 -24.16
C ASP A 87 14.31 24.15 -23.67
N GLY A 88 14.03 25.24 -22.95
CA GLY A 88 12.69 25.56 -22.48
C GLY A 88 12.19 24.68 -21.33
N LEU A 89 13.06 23.88 -20.70
CA LEU A 89 12.68 22.96 -19.62
C LEU A 89 12.38 23.72 -18.33
N SER A 90 11.14 23.62 -17.87
CA SER A 90 10.70 24.10 -16.54
C SER A 90 11.09 23.10 -15.45
N PRO A 91 11.00 23.45 -14.16
CA PRO A 91 11.05 22.45 -13.08
C PRO A 91 10.08 21.31 -13.34
N VAL A 92 10.54 20.07 -13.20
CA VAL A 92 9.77 18.87 -13.62
C VAL A 92 9.29 18.08 -12.42
N ILE A 93 8.02 17.67 -12.43
CA ILE A 93 7.42 16.76 -11.45
C ILE A 93 6.86 15.55 -12.20
N ALA A 94 7.34 14.35 -11.85
CA ALA A 94 6.81 13.10 -12.38
C ALA A 94 5.79 12.47 -11.43
N ILE A 95 4.70 11.98 -11.99
CA ILE A 95 3.64 11.25 -11.28
C ILE A 95 3.54 9.85 -11.91
N GLU A 96 4.42 8.96 -11.45
CA GLU A 96 4.49 7.58 -11.91
C GLU A 96 3.55 6.65 -11.14
N GLN A 97 3.17 5.54 -11.75
CA GLN A 97 2.33 4.52 -11.16
C GLN A 97 3.04 3.65 -10.11
N LYS A 98 4.35 3.39 -10.29
CA LYS A 98 5.11 2.37 -9.53
C LYS A 98 5.51 2.75 -8.10
N THR A 99 5.34 4.00 -7.67
CA THR A 99 5.85 4.49 -6.40
C THR A 99 4.80 4.51 -5.29
N THR A 100 4.23 3.37 -4.92
CA THR A 100 3.44 3.28 -3.69
C THR A 100 4.38 3.20 -2.48
N SER A 101 4.18 4.07 -1.50
CA SER A 101 4.91 3.99 -0.23
C SER A 101 4.61 2.66 0.45
N LYS A 102 5.65 1.86 0.71
CA LYS A 102 5.53 0.59 1.46
C LYS A 102 5.48 0.82 2.98
N SER A 103 5.55 2.05 3.43
CA SER A 103 5.50 2.37 4.86
C SER A 103 4.14 1.98 5.45
N PRO A 104 4.10 1.17 6.52
CA PRO A 104 2.83 0.78 7.17
C PRO A 104 2.15 1.97 7.87
N ARG A 105 2.86 3.07 8.05
CA ARG A 105 2.37 4.29 8.70
C ARG A 105 1.79 5.32 7.73
N SER A 106 2.01 5.15 6.42
CA SER A 106 1.44 6.05 5.41
C SER A 106 -0.03 5.74 5.18
N THR A 107 -0.86 6.77 5.21
CA THR A 107 -2.30 6.71 4.93
C THR A 107 -2.68 7.76 3.88
N VAL A 108 -3.88 7.66 3.31
CA VAL A 108 -4.41 8.69 2.41
C VAL A 108 -4.33 10.06 3.07
N GLY A 109 -4.76 10.18 4.32
CA GLY A 109 -4.74 11.46 5.06
C GLY A 109 -3.35 12.05 5.26
N THR A 110 -2.31 11.22 5.45
CA THR A 110 -0.92 11.71 5.61
C THR A 110 -0.27 12.07 4.28
N ILE A 111 -0.59 11.38 3.19
CA ILE A 111 -0.05 11.68 1.86
C ILE A 111 -0.64 12.98 1.31
N THR A 112 -1.92 13.24 1.61
CA THR A 112 -2.64 14.45 1.18
C THR A 112 -2.47 15.63 2.13
N GLU A 113 -1.73 15.47 3.21
CA GLU A 113 -1.56 16.45 4.30
C GLU A 113 -2.86 16.81 5.03
N ILE A 114 -4.01 16.28 4.63
CA ILE A 114 -5.31 16.58 5.27
C ILE A 114 -5.29 16.19 6.74
N TYR A 115 -4.61 15.07 7.08
CA TYR A 115 -4.51 14.63 8.47
C TYR A 115 -3.72 15.60 9.34
N ASP A 116 -2.76 16.33 8.79
CA ASP A 116 -1.99 17.34 9.51
C ASP A 116 -2.86 18.55 9.86
N PHE A 117 -3.71 18.97 8.93
CA PHE A 117 -4.73 20.01 9.21
C PHE A 117 -5.79 19.53 10.19
N LEU A 118 -6.21 18.26 10.13
CA LEU A 118 -7.13 17.68 11.13
C LEU A 118 -6.52 17.71 12.54
N ARG A 119 -5.26 17.30 12.69
CA ARG A 119 -4.55 17.35 13.98
C ARG A 119 -4.49 18.77 14.53
N LEU A 120 -4.21 19.75 13.67
CA LEU A 120 -4.20 21.16 14.05
C LEU A 120 -5.59 21.65 14.47
N LEU A 121 -6.62 21.29 13.72
CA LEU A 121 -8.01 21.63 14.02
C LEU A 121 -8.44 21.07 15.38
N PHE A 122 -8.17 19.79 15.65
CA PHE A 122 -8.48 19.16 16.94
C PHE A 122 -7.69 19.78 18.10
N ALA A 123 -6.43 20.11 17.91
CA ALA A 123 -5.62 20.77 18.94
C ALA A 123 -6.12 22.17 19.30
N ARG A 124 -6.81 22.85 18.39
CA ARG A 124 -7.22 24.25 18.57
C ARG A 124 -8.71 24.47 18.83
N ALA A 125 -9.58 23.57 18.36
CA ALA A 125 -11.02 23.78 18.34
C ALA A 125 -11.85 22.63 18.96
N SER A 126 -11.22 21.52 19.39
CA SER A 126 -11.97 20.41 20.00
C SER A 126 -12.34 20.67 21.45
N ASP A 127 -13.43 20.05 21.87
CA ASP A 127 -13.82 19.90 23.26
C ASP A 127 -13.33 18.55 23.81
N ALA A 128 -12.79 18.54 25.02
CA ALA A 128 -12.32 17.35 25.70
C ALA A 128 -13.40 16.72 26.58
N TYR A 129 -13.48 15.40 26.58
CA TYR A 129 -14.42 14.61 27.39
C TYR A 129 -13.65 13.55 28.18
N SER A 130 -14.12 13.24 29.37
CA SER A 130 -13.54 12.17 30.20
C SER A 130 -13.86 10.80 29.61
N TYR A 131 -12.84 9.95 29.45
CA TYR A 131 -13.02 8.56 28.97
C TYR A 131 -13.76 7.67 29.99
N ALA A 132 -13.82 8.07 31.29
CA ALA A 132 -14.45 7.30 32.34
C ALA A 132 -15.91 7.69 32.58
N THR A 133 -16.23 8.99 32.50
CA THR A 133 -17.55 9.53 32.82
C THR A 133 -18.32 10.06 31.62
N GLY A 134 -17.64 10.36 30.53
CA GLY A 134 -18.24 11.03 29.36
C GLY A 134 -18.53 12.53 29.59
N GLU A 135 -18.22 13.08 30.75
CA GLU A 135 -18.43 14.50 31.04
C GLU A 135 -17.42 15.39 30.29
N LYS A 136 -17.85 16.57 29.89
CA LYS A 136 -16.97 17.57 29.28
C LYS A 136 -15.95 18.06 30.28
N MET A 137 -14.68 18.05 29.88
CA MET A 137 -13.60 18.57 30.68
C MET A 137 -13.50 20.08 30.63
N VAL A 138 -13.06 20.68 31.72
CA VAL A 138 -12.92 22.12 31.86
C VAL A 138 -11.51 22.44 32.35
N SER A 139 -10.99 23.60 31.95
CA SER A 139 -9.79 24.22 32.52
C SER A 139 -10.14 25.58 33.01
N TYR A 140 -9.58 25.99 34.14
CA TYR A 140 -9.88 27.24 34.79
C TYR A 140 -8.63 28.09 34.97
N THR A 141 -8.79 29.42 34.89
CA THR A 141 -7.77 30.36 35.36
C THR A 141 -7.89 30.50 36.89
N ASP A 142 -6.82 30.94 37.54
CA ASP A 142 -6.83 31.14 39.01
C ASP A 142 -7.94 32.08 39.44
N SER A 143 -8.23 33.14 38.67
CA SER A 143 -9.34 34.06 38.96
C SER A 143 -10.73 33.39 38.85
N GLN A 144 -10.90 32.51 37.84
CA GLN A 144 -12.16 31.75 37.71
C GLN A 144 -12.32 30.74 38.82
N ILE A 145 -11.22 30.07 39.23
CA ILE A 145 -11.23 29.14 40.38
C ILE A 145 -11.60 29.87 41.64
N GLN A 146 -11.01 31.05 41.90
CA GLN A 146 -11.36 31.89 43.06
C GLN A 146 -12.82 32.25 43.03
N GLU A 147 -13.38 32.74 41.92
CA GLU A 147 -14.76 33.13 41.77
C GLU A 147 -15.71 31.91 42.01
N LEU A 148 -15.41 30.76 41.43
CA LEU A 148 -16.20 29.55 41.60
C LEU A 148 -16.18 29.07 43.04
N ILE A 149 -15.02 29.00 43.70
CA ILE A 149 -14.90 28.59 45.10
C ILE A 149 -15.67 29.58 45.98
N THR A 150 -15.54 30.89 45.75
CA THR A 150 -16.27 31.92 46.52
C THR A 150 -17.79 31.75 46.36
N LYS A 151 -18.28 31.49 45.17
CA LYS A 151 -19.70 31.31 44.89
C LYS A 151 -20.28 30.00 45.45
N GLU A 152 -19.59 28.88 45.25
CA GLU A 152 -20.10 27.53 45.58
C GLU A 152 -19.97 27.21 47.09
N TYR A 153 -18.95 27.77 47.78
CA TYR A 153 -18.63 27.49 49.16
C TYR A 153 -18.85 28.64 50.13
N LYS A 154 -19.61 29.67 49.72
CA LYS A 154 -19.90 30.84 50.53
C LYS A 154 -20.51 30.42 51.90
N GLY A 155 -19.92 30.90 53.00
CA GLY A 155 -20.32 30.57 54.36
C GLY A 155 -19.85 29.17 54.87
N LYS A 156 -19.23 28.35 54.01
CA LYS A 156 -18.80 27.00 54.38
C LYS A 156 -17.34 26.97 54.77
N ARG A 157 -16.96 25.96 55.59
CA ARG A 157 -15.55 25.67 55.90
C ARG A 157 -15.01 24.66 54.87
N ILE A 158 -13.89 25.00 54.27
CA ILE A 158 -13.24 24.15 53.27
C ILE A 158 -11.79 23.85 53.60
N ASN A 159 -11.30 22.74 53.06
CA ASN A 159 -9.89 22.40 53.02
C ASN A 159 -9.43 22.53 51.54
N LEU A 160 -8.38 23.29 51.31
CA LEU A 160 -7.70 23.33 50.04
C LEU A 160 -6.57 22.32 50.03
N LEU A 161 -6.58 21.43 49.05
CA LEU A 161 -5.67 20.30 48.97
C LEU A 161 -4.89 20.33 47.66
N ALA A 162 -3.62 19.95 47.69
CA ALA A 162 -2.80 19.76 46.50
C ALA A 162 -2.49 18.28 46.28
N PRO A 163 -2.96 17.61 45.24
CA PRO A 163 -2.69 16.21 44.98
C PRO A 163 -1.24 16.03 44.54
N VAL A 164 -0.45 15.19 45.24
CA VAL A 164 0.97 14.91 44.92
C VAL A 164 1.20 13.47 44.52
N VAL A 165 0.33 12.55 44.91
CA VAL A 165 0.34 11.14 44.51
C VAL A 165 -1.09 10.70 44.19
N GLN A 166 -1.29 10.10 43.03
CA GLN A 166 -2.58 9.54 42.60
C GLN A 166 -2.40 8.08 42.16
N SER A 167 -3.08 7.18 42.88
CA SER A 167 -3.20 5.74 42.59
C SER A 167 -1.87 5.03 42.32
N ARG A 168 -0.82 5.33 43.08
CA ARG A 168 0.51 4.74 42.93
C ARG A 168 0.93 3.93 44.19
N LYS A 169 1.64 2.82 43.93
CA LYS A 169 2.23 2.01 45.00
C LYS A 169 3.51 2.65 45.54
N GLY A 170 3.72 2.60 46.83
CA GLY A 170 4.93 3.11 47.47
C GLY A 170 4.78 3.32 48.97
N HIS A 171 5.88 3.42 49.72
CA HIS A 171 5.85 3.69 51.16
C HIS A 171 5.88 5.20 51.50
N TYR A 172 6.30 6.05 50.60
CA TYR A 172 6.30 7.53 50.58
C TYR A 172 6.94 8.22 51.79
N ARG A 173 7.81 7.56 52.54
CA ARG A 173 8.48 8.14 53.70
C ARG A 173 9.24 9.40 53.37
N GLU A 174 10.05 9.41 52.31
CA GLU A 174 10.85 10.57 51.88
C GLU A 174 9.96 11.73 51.45
N LEU A 175 8.82 11.46 50.83
CA LEU A 175 7.84 12.46 50.40
C LEU A 175 7.25 13.17 51.64
N PHE A 176 6.81 12.42 52.69
CA PHE A 176 6.30 13.02 53.90
C PHE A 176 7.35 13.87 54.62
N GLU A 177 8.61 13.42 54.66
CA GLU A 177 9.71 14.19 55.22
C GLU A 177 9.97 15.49 54.44
N GLN A 178 9.85 15.48 53.10
CA GLN A 178 9.96 16.65 52.27
C GLN A 178 8.82 17.63 52.49
N ILE A 179 7.58 17.17 52.52
CA ILE A 179 6.38 17.98 52.76
C ILE A 179 6.49 18.69 54.12
N ALA A 180 6.91 17.95 55.18
CA ALA A 180 7.11 18.49 56.52
C ALA A 180 8.22 19.59 56.54
N LYS A 181 9.33 19.39 55.84
CA LYS A 181 10.40 20.41 55.70
C LYS A 181 9.94 21.69 54.99
N GLN A 182 8.95 21.60 54.11
CA GLN A 182 8.33 22.74 53.43
C GLN A 182 7.33 23.51 54.30
N GLY A 183 7.08 23.03 55.53
CA GLY A 183 6.23 23.71 56.51
C GLY A 183 4.80 23.25 56.56
N PHE A 184 4.43 22.22 55.81
CA PHE A 184 3.08 21.63 55.89
C PHE A 184 2.99 20.61 57.01
N VAL A 185 1.91 20.69 57.75
CA VAL A 185 1.73 19.85 58.98
C VAL A 185 0.73 18.72 58.77
N LYS A 186 -0.11 18.77 57.70
CA LYS A 186 -1.19 17.80 57.46
C LYS A 186 -1.22 17.34 56.00
N VAL A 187 -1.51 16.08 55.83
CA VAL A 187 -1.78 15.45 54.52
C VAL A 187 -3.10 14.67 54.61
N ARG A 188 -3.73 14.53 53.46
CA ARG A 188 -4.83 13.58 53.30
C ARG A 188 -4.27 12.34 52.61
N THR A 189 -4.42 11.18 53.20
CA THR A 189 -3.96 9.89 52.66
C THR A 189 -5.14 8.94 52.55
N ASP A 190 -5.40 8.43 51.34
CA ASP A 190 -6.49 7.48 51.07
C ASP A 190 -7.86 7.96 51.59
N GLY A 191 -8.09 9.26 51.50
CA GLY A 191 -9.33 9.89 51.90
C GLY A 191 -9.40 10.41 53.37
N GLU A 192 -8.38 10.17 54.17
CA GLU A 192 -8.32 10.58 55.61
C GLU A 192 -7.26 11.65 55.83
N ILE A 193 -7.64 12.78 56.52
CA ILE A 193 -6.69 13.81 56.88
C ILE A 193 -5.93 13.39 58.17
N ARG A 194 -4.59 13.41 58.07
CA ARG A 194 -3.70 13.01 59.17
C ARG A 194 -2.60 14.05 59.37
N ASP A 195 -2.09 14.13 60.59
CA ASP A 195 -0.87 14.91 60.86
C ASP A 195 0.36 14.16 60.33
N ILE A 196 1.34 14.92 59.84
CA ILE A 196 2.59 14.33 59.39
C ILE A 196 3.49 14.03 60.60
N GLU A 197 3.67 12.76 60.93
CA GLU A 197 4.51 12.30 62.00
C GLU A 197 5.93 11.97 61.51
N LYS A 198 6.93 12.07 62.39
CA LYS A 198 8.31 11.73 62.08
C LYS A 198 8.44 10.24 61.78
N GLY A 199 8.87 9.91 60.53
CA GLY A 199 9.00 8.54 60.04
C GLY A 199 7.69 7.93 59.50
N MET A 200 6.66 8.72 59.27
CA MET A 200 5.41 8.31 58.65
C MET A 200 5.66 7.54 57.36
N LYS A 201 5.00 6.41 57.14
CA LYS A 201 5.10 5.56 55.93
C LYS A 201 3.76 4.86 55.68
N LEU A 202 3.48 4.58 54.40
CA LEU A 202 2.32 3.81 53.96
C LEU A 202 2.71 2.38 53.54
N ASP A 203 1.74 1.53 53.31
CA ASP A 203 1.95 0.16 52.84
C ASP A 203 2.49 0.12 51.41
N ARG A 204 3.70 -0.38 51.22
CA ARG A 204 4.41 -0.41 49.92
C ARG A 204 3.65 -1.13 48.81
N TYR A 205 2.80 -2.09 49.13
CA TYR A 205 2.13 -2.96 48.18
C TYR A 205 0.73 -2.48 47.75
N LYS A 206 0.18 -1.50 48.46
CA LYS A 206 -1.12 -0.89 48.19
C LYS A 206 -0.94 0.36 47.32
N THR A 207 -1.96 0.69 46.55
CA THR A 207 -2.08 1.96 45.87
C THR A 207 -2.56 3.03 46.82
N HIS A 208 -1.94 4.21 46.77
CA HIS A 208 -2.24 5.32 47.66
C HIS A 208 -2.53 6.60 46.88
N ASP A 209 -3.41 7.42 47.44
CA ASP A 209 -3.64 8.79 47.08
C ASP A 209 -3.15 9.69 48.20
N ILE A 210 -2.30 10.69 47.90
CA ILE A 210 -1.73 11.60 48.88
C ILE A 210 -1.93 13.03 48.39
N GLU A 211 -2.60 13.83 49.23
CA GLU A 211 -2.81 15.27 49.00
C GLU A 211 -2.23 16.07 50.17
N ILE A 212 -1.56 17.18 49.87
CA ILE A 212 -1.10 18.15 50.86
C ILE A 212 -2.27 19.04 51.25
N VAL A 213 -2.51 19.21 52.56
CA VAL A 213 -3.48 20.20 53.05
C VAL A 213 -2.80 21.55 53.08
N ILE A 214 -3.15 22.42 52.11
CA ILE A 214 -2.56 23.73 51.92
C ILE A 214 -3.13 24.74 52.89
N ASP A 215 -4.44 24.77 52.97
CA ASP A 215 -5.14 25.70 53.84
C ASP A 215 -6.49 25.18 54.31
N ARG A 216 -6.96 25.72 55.40
CA ARG A 216 -8.29 25.49 55.98
C ARG A 216 -8.93 26.83 56.32
N MET A 217 -10.02 27.16 55.68
CA MET A 217 -10.64 28.48 55.81
C MET A 217 -12.16 28.40 55.69
N GLN A 218 -12.78 29.40 56.20
CA GLN A 218 -14.23 29.69 56.00
C GLN A 218 -14.32 30.68 54.85
N ILE A 219 -15.12 30.43 53.85
CA ILE A 219 -15.25 31.33 52.69
C ILE A 219 -16.27 32.43 52.99
N ASP A 220 -15.82 33.68 52.93
CA ASP A 220 -16.65 34.88 52.99
C ASP A 220 -16.23 35.90 51.95
N ASP A 221 -16.96 37.03 51.86
CA ASP A 221 -16.72 38.09 50.86
C ASP A 221 -15.76 39.16 51.38
N THR A 222 -15.06 38.94 52.50
CA THR A 222 -14.11 39.92 53.04
C THR A 222 -12.82 39.97 52.19
N ASP A 223 -12.27 41.16 52.01
CA ASP A 223 -11.01 41.37 51.26
C ASP A 223 -9.85 40.47 51.77
N ASP A 224 -9.78 40.28 53.09
CA ASP A 224 -8.75 39.46 53.71
C ASP A 224 -8.90 37.97 53.35
N THR A 225 -10.13 37.45 53.38
CA THR A 225 -10.41 36.05 52.98
C THR A 225 -10.15 35.86 51.48
N GLN A 226 -10.49 36.83 50.64
CA GLN A 226 -10.28 36.75 49.20
C GLN A 226 -8.78 36.76 48.84
N LYS A 227 -7.95 37.61 49.48
CA LYS A 227 -6.49 37.62 49.31
C LYS A 227 -5.87 36.31 49.76
N ARG A 228 -6.25 35.83 50.94
CA ARG A 228 -5.77 34.55 51.49
C ARG A 228 -6.16 33.40 50.58
N LEU A 229 -7.37 33.35 50.05
CA LEU A 229 -7.82 32.32 49.09
C LEU A 229 -6.98 32.36 47.82
N GLN A 230 -6.69 33.57 47.29
CA GLN A 230 -5.86 33.73 46.08
C GLN A 230 -4.42 33.18 46.29
N GLU A 231 -3.80 33.49 47.45
CA GLU A 231 -2.48 32.95 47.78
C GLU A 231 -2.47 31.46 47.96
N SER A 232 -3.48 30.91 48.66
CA SER A 232 -3.65 29.48 48.89
C SER A 232 -3.89 28.70 47.58
N ILE A 233 -4.68 29.26 46.65
CA ILE A 233 -4.85 28.69 45.29
C ILE A 233 -3.50 28.61 44.56
N LYS A 234 -2.70 29.68 44.56
CA LYS A 234 -1.37 29.69 43.93
C LYS A 234 -0.44 28.62 44.52
N ILE A 235 -0.40 28.51 45.83
CA ILE A 235 0.39 27.50 46.55
C ILE A 235 -0.11 26.09 46.18
N ALA A 236 -1.40 25.84 46.24
CA ALA A 236 -1.99 24.53 45.90
C ALA A 236 -1.70 24.13 44.45
N MET A 237 -1.84 25.05 43.50
CA MET A 237 -1.52 24.81 42.09
C MET A 237 -0.02 24.49 41.85
N ASN A 238 0.85 25.13 42.60
CA ASN A 238 2.30 24.89 42.49
C ASN A 238 2.72 23.51 43.02
N TYR A 239 2.12 23.03 44.10
CA TYR A 239 2.42 21.72 44.66
C TYR A 239 1.63 20.58 44.02
N GLY A 240 0.43 20.85 43.51
CA GLY A 240 -0.48 19.89 42.89
C GLY A 240 -0.31 19.74 41.35
N ASP A 241 0.77 20.23 40.80
CA ASP A 241 1.02 20.19 39.34
C ASP A 241 -0.17 20.77 38.53
N ASP A 242 -0.48 22.06 38.87
CA ASP A 242 -1.62 22.80 38.29
C ASP A 242 -3.02 22.20 38.60
N VAL A 243 -3.13 21.39 39.63
CA VAL A 243 -4.37 20.79 40.14
C VAL A 243 -4.62 21.18 41.58
N LEU A 244 -5.83 21.58 41.90
CA LEU A 244 -6.30 21.89 43.22
C LEU A 244 -7.55 21.07 43.55
N MET A 245 -7.66 20.59 44.80
CA MET A 245 -8.86 19.95 45.32
C MET A 245 -9.50 20.80 46.45
N VAL A 246 -10.80 20.92 46.42
CA VAL A 246 -11.56 21.54 47.46
C VAL A 246 -12.42 20.50 48.16
N LEU A 247 -12.29 20.39 49.45
CA LEU A 247 -13.03 19.44 50.27
C LEU A 247 -13.80 20.24 51.37
N GLU A 248 -15.11 20.17 51.35
CA GLU A 248 -15.94 20.70 52.44
C GLU A 248 -15.67 19.91 53.72
N HIS A 249 -15.61 20.59 54.87
CA HIS A 249 -15.10 20.04 56.15
C HIS A 249 -15.76 18.73 56.55
N ASP A 250 -17.06 18.59 56.30
CA ASP A 250 -17.87 17.44 56.74
C ASP A 250 -18.18 16.47 55.59
N GLN A 251 -17.60 16.64 54.40
CA GLN A 251 -17.83 15.80 53.24
C GLN A 251 -16.61 14.91 52.87
N LYS A 252 -16.88 13.75 52.32
CA LYS A 252 -15.81 12.84 51.84
C LYS A 252 -15.45 13.09 50.37
N LYS A 253 -16.36 13.70 49.60
CA LYS A 253 -16.16 13.90 48.16
C LYS A 253 -15.53 15.27 47.89
N ALA A 254 -14.36 15.25 47.31
CA ALA A 254 -13.66 16.47 46.89
C ALA A 254 -14.08 16.92 45.49
N HIS A 255 -14.02 18.25 45.27
CA HIS A 255 -14.20 18.87 43.98
C HIS A 255 -12.84 19.31 43.42
N TYR A 256 -12.57 19.01 42.16
CA TYR A 256 -11.31 19.28 41.54
C TYR A 256 -11.36 20.53 40.67
N PHE A 257 -10.31 21.37 40.74
CA PHE A 257 -10.07 22.50 39.87
C PHE A 257 -8.68 22.36 39.25
N SER A 258 -8.55 22.70 38.00
CA SER A 258 -7.27 22.57 37.30
C SER A 258 -7.08 23.63 36.24
N ARG A 259 -5.81 24.01 36.03
CA ARG A 259 -5.41 24.77 34.85
C ARG A 259 -5.33 23.87 33.61
N HIS A 260 -5.19 22.53 33.80
CA HIS A 260 -5.29 21.54 32.75
C HIS A 260 -6.75 21.16 32.49
N LEU A 261 -7.00 20.49 31.37
CA LEU A 261 -8.32 19.90 31.08
C LEU A 261 -8.58 18.77 32.09
N MET A 262 -9.60 18.93 32.90
CA MET A 262 -9.94 17.96 33.95
C MET A 262 -11.45 17.72 34.01
N CYS A 263 -11.79 16.47 34.31
CA CYS A 263 -13.15 16.08 34.64
C CYS A 263 -13.48 16.49 36.10
N PRO A 264 -14.45 17.35 36.32
CA PRO A 264 -14.77 17.87 37.69
C PRO A 264 -15.18 16.77 38.67
N SER A 265 -15.83 15.71 38.18
CA SER A 265 -16.36 14.63 39.03
C SER A 265 -15.34 13.52 39.35
N SER A 266 -14.45 13.22 38.43
CA SER A 266 -13.52 12.08 38.56
C SER A 266 -12.06 12.48 38.80
N GLY A 267 -11.71 13.76 38.62
CA GLY A 267 -10.31 14.24 38.72
C GLY A 267 -9.38 13.76 37.61
N ILE A 268 -9.88 13.04 36.62
CA ILE A 268 -9.08 12.63 35.45
C ILE A 268 -8.71 13.89 34.68
N SER A 269 -7.39 14.10 34.43
CA SER A 269 -6.89 15.25 33.69
C SER A 269 -6.19 14.83 32.41
N TYR A 270 -6.28 15.69 31.39
CA TYR A 270 -5.54 15.59 30.16
C TYR A 270 -4.61 16.81 30.02
N PRO A 271 -3.40 16.63 29.48
CA PRO A 271 -2.58 17.76 29.09
C PRO A 271 -3.33 18.57 28.00
N LEU A 272 -2.98 19.85 27.87
CA LEU A 272 -3.51 20.68 26.78
C LEU A 272 -3.18 20.02 25.43
N PRO A 273 -4.18 19.90 24.53
CA PRO A 273 -3.98 19.17 23.30
C PRO A 273 -3.04 19.93 22.37
N GLU A 274 -2.02 19.22 21.92
CA GLU A 274 -1.09 19.63 20.86
C GLU A 274 -1.39 18.82 19.58
N PRO A 275 -0.96 19.27 18.38
CA PRO A 275 -1.13 18.47 17.16
C PRO A 275 -0.53 17.05 17.27
N ASN A 276 0.53 16.89 18.09
CA ASN A 276 1.16 15.59 18.35
C ASN A 276 0.31 14.63 19.23
N THR A 277 -0.65 15.15 20.00
CA THR A 277 -1.62 14.37 20.77
C THR A 277 -2.51 13.52 19.84
N PHE A 278 -2.74 13.99 18.63
CA PHE A 278 -3.56 13.35 17.60
C PHE A 278 -2.75 12.64 16.52
N SER A 279 -1.43 12.51 16.71
CA SER A 279 -0.54 11.86 15.73
C SER A 279 -0.25 10.42 16.12
N PHE A 280 -0.64 9.48 15.27
CA PHE A 280 -0.27 8.07 15.43
C PHE A 280 1.22 7.79 15.10
N ASN A 281 1.96 8.79 14.61
CA ASN A 281 3.41 8.73 14.38
C ASN A 281 4.21 9.33 15.55
N SER A 282 3.54 9.90 16.55
CA SER A 282 4.16 10.51 17.74
C SER A 282 3.92 9.66 18.98
N PRO A 283 4.92 9.45 19.85
CA PRO A 283 4.74 8.78 21.13
C PRO A 283 3.65 9.40 22.03
N LYS A 284 3.36 10.71 21.86
CA LYS A 284 2.28 11.39 22.59
C LYS A 284 0.87 10.93 22.20
N GLY A 285 0.66 10.56 20.91
CA GLY A 285 -0.66 10.25 20.38
C GLY A 285 -0.87 8.80 19.96
N MET A 286 0.21 8.06 19.68
CA MET A 286 0.12 6.67 19.19
C MET A 286 -0.41 5.70 20.26
N CYS A 287 -1.17 4.71 19.83
CA CYS A 287 -1.51 3.56 20.68
C CYS A 287 -0.24 2.84 21.12
N PRO A 288 -0.02 2.64 22.44
CA PRO A 288 1.21 2.00 22.93
C PRO A 288 1.32 0.52 22.58
N HIS A 289 0.20 -0.18 22.40
CA HIS A 289 0.18 -1.60 22.07
C HIS A 289 0.64 -1.88 20.62
N CYS A 290 0.09 -1.18 19.64
CA CYS A 290 0.44 -1.37 18.24
C CYS A 290 1.47 -0.32 17.72
N ASN A 291 2.00 0.54 18.57
CA ASN A 291 2.91 1.62 18.19
C ASN A 291 2.40 2.49 17.03
N GLY A 292 1.10 2.75 16.99
CA GLY A 292 0.45 3.56 15.97
C GLY A 292 0.22 2.88 14.62
N LEU A 293 0.41 1.56 14.53
CA LEU A 293 0.15 0.81 13.31
C LEU A 293 -1.34 0.51 13.10
N GLY A 294 -2.12 0.41 14.18
CA GLY A 294 -3.54 0.06 14.14
C GLY A 294 -3.82 -1.42 13.99
N GLU A 295 -2.79 -2.19 13.69
CA GLU A 295 -2.83 -3.63 13.46
C GLU A 295 -1.67 -4.31 14.17
N VAL A 296 -1.83 -5.58 14.49
CA VAL A 296 -0.81 -6.44 15.11
C VAL A 296 -0.71 -7.75 14.34
N GLN A 297 0.46 -8.38 14.43
CA GLN A 297 0.68 -9.71 13.85
C GLN A 297 0.29 -10.77 14.88
N GLU A 298 -0.62 -11.66 14.51
CA GLU A 298 -1.04 -12.77 15.35
C GLU A 298 -0.80 -14.10 14.65
N ILE A 299 -0.39 -15.12 15.43
CA ILE A 299 -0.13 -16.46 14.92
C ILE A 299 -1.41 -17.10 14.41
N ASN A 300 -1.34 -17.62 13.18
CA ASN A 300 -2.40 -18.42 12.58
C ASN A 300 -2.05 -19.90 12.58
N LEU A 301 -2.70 -20.69 13.45
CA LEU A 301 -2.47 -22.12 13.55
C LEU A 301 -2.75 -22.88 12.24
N SER A 302 -3.71 -22.42 11.43
CA SER A 302 -4.00 -23.06 10.13
C SER A 302 -2.87 -22.85 9.10
N LYS A 303 -1.98 -21.88 9.31
CA LYS A 303 -0.77 -21.71 8.48
C LYS A 303 0.39 -22.57 8.98
N ILE A 304 0.41 -22.89 10.27
CA ILE A 304 1.41 -23.78 10.88
C ILE A 304 1.07 -25.25 10.59
N ILE A 305 -0.21 -25.61 10.71
CA ILE A 305 -0.74 -26.97 10.45
C ILE A 305 -1.89 -26.82 9.45
N PRO A 306 -1.61 -26.75 8.14
CA PRO A 306 -2.65 -26.61 7.12
C PRO A 306 -3.51 -27.85 6.98
N ASP A 307 -2.93 -29.04 7.12
CA ASP A 307 -3.59 -30.33 6.99
C ASP A 307 -3.14 -31.26 8.13
N PRO A 308 -4.00 -31.47 9.13
CA PRO A 308 -3.69 -32.32 10.27
C PRO A 308 -3.61 -33.82 9.93
N SER A 309 -4.05 -34.27 8.76
CA SER A 309 -3.88 -35.64 8.28
C SER A 309 -2.44 -35.99 7.88
N ILE A 310 -1.60 -34.96 7.67
CA ILE A 310 -0.19 -35.11 7.34
C ILE A 310 0.62 -35.28 8.64
N SER A 311 1.60 -36.19 8.62
CA SER A 311 2.48 -36.42 9.77
C SER A 311 3.55 -35.34 9.90
N ILE A 312 4.08 -35.14 11.12
CA ILE A 312 5.22 -34.23 11.36
C ILE A 312 6.42 -34.60 10.50
N LYS A 313 6.66 -35.90 10.28
CA LYS A 313 7.73 -36.42 9.41
C LYS A 313 7.61 -35.90 7.98
N ASN A 314 6.42 -35.84 7.44
CA ASN A 314 6.11 -35.44 6.08
C ASN A 314 5.78 -33.94 5.93
N GLY A 315 6.17 -33.12 6.90
CA GLY A 315 6.01 -31.66 6.83
C GLY A 315 4.65 -31.14 7.28
N GLY A 316 3.86 -31.91 8.04
CA GLY A 316 2.58 -31.49 8.57
C GLY A 316 2.63 -30.23 9.45
N ILE A 317 3.82 -29.90 9.98
CA ILE A 317 4.12 -28.61 10.61
C ILE A 317 4.98 -27.80 9.62
N THR A 318 4.37 -26.91 8.88
CA THR A 318 5.01 -26.18 7.78
C THR A 318 6.21 -25.34 8.23
N ALA A 319 6.19 -24.81 9.45
CA ALA A 319 7.29 -24.00 10.01
C ALA A 319 8.61 -24.79 10.18
N VAL A 320 8.55 -26.11 10.34
CA VAL A 320 9.74 -27.00 10.43
C VAL A 320 10.02 -27.75 9.14
N GLY A 321 9.00 -27.93 8.28
CA GLY A 321 9.08 -28.64 7.01
C GLY A 321 9.21 -30.16 7.20
N GLU A 322 9.68 -30.87 6.15
CA GLU A 322 9.93 -32.32 6.18
C GLU A 322 11.09 -32.69 7.12
N GLN A 323 11.02 -33.91 7.67
CA GLN A 323 12.02 -34.39 8.65
C GLN A 323 13.45 -34.32 8.08
N LYS A 324 14.31 -33.63 8.81
CA LYS A 324 15.76 -33.51 8.60
C LYS A 324 16.51 -33.93 9.86
N ASN A 325 17.77 -34.26 9.72
CA ASN A 325 18.63 -34.57 10.89
C ASN A 325 19.07 -33.29 11.62
N THR A 326 18.09 -32.58 12.17
CA THR A 326 18.25 -31.31 12.91
C THR A 326 17.81 -31.48 14.36
N TRP A 327 18.28 -30.59 15.22
CA TRP A 327 17.96 -30.57 16.64
C TRP A 327 16.46 -30.54 16.92
N ILE A 328 15.72 -29.75 16.18
CA ILE A 328 14.28 -29.59 16.37
C ILE A 328 13.51 -30.90 16.16
N PHE A 329 13.89 -31.69 15.13
CA PHE A 329 13.23 -32.97 14.88
C PHE A 329 13.54 -34.02 15.96
N LYS A 330 14.76 -33.99 16.56
CA LYS A 330 15.10 -34.85 17.72
C LYS A 330 14.28 -34.50 18.95
N GLN A 331 14.02 -33.19 19.18
CA GLN A 331 13.15 -32.75 20.29
C GLN A 331 11.71 -33.16 20.05
N LEU A 332 11.18 -32.93 18.87
CA LEU A 332 9.81 -33.34 18.48
C LEU A 332 9.62 -34.86 18.63
N GLU A 333 10.62 -35.65 18.24
CA GLU A 333 10.59 -37.11 18.35
C GLU A 333 10.50 -37.55 19.80
N LEU A 334 11.28 -36.97 20.69
CA LEU A 334 11.23 -37.27 22.13
C LEU A 334 9.89 -36.89 22.78
N ILE A 335 9.32 -35.74 22.37
CA ILE A 335 7.99 -35.30 22.82
C ILE A 335 6.93 -36.31 22.41
N VAL A 336 6.87 -36.66 21.12
CA VAL A 336 5.85 -37.59 20.61
C VAL A 336 6.00 -38.99 21.22
N GLN A 337 7.24 -39.50 21.37
CA GLN A 337 7.52 -40.81 21.98
C GLN A 337 7.08 -40.90 23.43
N LYS A 338 7.16 -39.79 24.20
CA LYS A 338 6.67 -39.73 25.59
C LYS A 338 5.18 -40.09 25.70
N PHE A 339 4.41 -39.80 24.63
CA PHE A 339 2.98 -40.11 24.56
C PHE A 339 2.69 -41.41 23.80
N GLY A 340 3.71 -42.21 23.44
CA GLY A 340 3.58 -43.49 22.75
C GLY A 340 3.33 -43.40 21.24
N HIS A 341 3.57 -42.22 20.64
CA HIS A 341 3.41 -41.97 19.21
C HIS A 341 4.75 -41.82 18.47
N LYS A 342 4.69 -41.76 17.14
CA LYS A 342 5.85 -41.56 16.25
C LYS A 342 5.67 -40.30 15.39
N LEU A 343 6.78 -39.73 14.92
CA LEU A 343 6.72 -38.58 14.00
C LEU A 343 6.01 -38.90 12.66
N SER A 344 5.86 -40.19 12.33
CA SER A 344 5.15 -40.66 11.14
C SER A 344 3.63 -40.71 11.29
N ASP A 345 3.12 -40.56 12.51
CA ASP A 345 1.68 -40.61 12.77
C ASP A 345 1.04 -39.28 12.32
N PRO A 346 -0.19 -39.28 11.80
CA PRO A 346 -0.91 -38.07 11.47
C PRO A 346 -1.06 -37.16 12.69
N ILE A 347 -0.94 -35.84 12.47
CA ILE A 347 -1.03 -34.84 13.57
C ILE A 347 -2.38 -34.94 14.29
N GLU A 348 -3.47 -35.21 13.60
CA GLU A 348 -4.81 -35.39 14.17
C GLU A 348 -4.93 -36.54 15.17
N THR A 349 -4.03 -37.53 15.10
CA THR A 349 -4.00 -38.68 16.02
C THR A 349 -3.20 -38.41 17.28
N LEU A 350 -2.42 -37.33 17.32
CA LEU A 350 -1.60 -36.98 18.48
C LEU A 350 -2.46 -36.42 19.63
N PRO A 351 -2.18 -36.82 20.88
CA PRO A 351 -2.87 -36.27 22.06
C PRO A 351 -2.74 -34.75 22.13
N LYS A 352 -3.79 -34.09 22.63
CA LYS A 352 -3.80 -32.64 22.80
C LYS A 352 -2.64 -32.13 23.65
N GLU A 353 -2.29 -32.85 24.72
CA GLU A 353 -1.16 -32.51 25.59
C GLU A 353 0.18 -32.53 24.85
N ALA A 354 0.38 -33.49 23.93
CA ALA A 354 1.57 -33.53 23.08
C ALA A 354 1.62 -32.34 22.13
N MET A 355 0.47 -32.01 21.53
CA MET A 355 0.35 -30.87 20.62
C MET A 355 0.54 -29.54 21.35
N ASP A 356 0.03 -29.41 22.58
CA ASP A 356 0.23 -28.19 23.37
C ASP A 356 1.72 -27.97 23.68
N ILE A 357 2.46 -29.05 24.00
CA ILE A 357 3.92 -28.96 24.20
C ILE A 357 4.63 -28.59 22.89
N ILE A 358 4.26 -29.20 21.79
CA ILE A 358 4.86 -28.93 20.46
C ILE A 358 4.61 -27.45 20.05
N LEU A 359 3.42 -26.95 20.28
CA LEU A 359 3.04 -25.60 19.87
C LEU A 359 3.53 -24.52 20.82
N TYR A 360 3.33 -24.70 22.11
CA TYR A 360 3.55 -23.65 23.14
C TYR A 360 4.76 -23.88 24.05
N GLY A 361 5.40 -25.05 23.95
CA GLY A 361 6.51 -25.45 24.80
C GLY A 361 6.06 -26.15 26.09
N GLY A 362 7.00 -26.74 26.80
CA GLY A 362 6.79 -27.44 28.02
C GLY A 362 7.83 -27.08 29.10
N LYS A 363 7.51 -27.38 30.36
CA LYS A 363 8.45 -27.19 31.50
C LYS A 363 9.46 -28.34 31.64
N ASP A 364 9.29 -29.41 30.87
CA ASP A 364 10.14 -30.59 30.95
C ASP A 364 11.42 -30.37 30.15
N LYS A 365 12.54 -30.80 30.79
CA LYS A 365 13.84 -30.82 30.12
C LYS A 365 14.02 -32.12 29.34
N TYR A 366 14.38 -32.00 28.08
CA TYR A 366 14.64 -33.15 27.19
C TYR A 366 16.14 -33.39 27.06
N ALA A 367 16.57 -34.61 27.45
CA ALA A 367 17.97 -35.01 27.31
C ALA A 367 18.24 -35.53 25.89
N ILE A 368 19.03 -34.78 25.12
CA ILE A 368 19.43 -35.18 23.78
C ILE A 368 20.89 -35.65 23.77
N LYS A 369 21.12 -36.86 23.25
CA LYS A 369 22.47 -37.38 22.98
C LYS A 369 22.97 -36.87 21.63
N SER A 370 24.10 -36.21 21.64
CA SER A 370 24.78 -35.78 20.44
C SER A 370 26.16 -36.43 20.36
N ASP A 371 26.39 -37.23 19.30
CA ASP A 371 27.67 -37.82 18.98
C ASP A 371 28.38 -36.91 17.97
N VAL A 372 29.36 -36.16 18.47
CA VAL A 372 30.24 -35.34 17.61
C VAL A 372 31.64 -35.81 17.83
N LEU A 373 32.27 -36.30 16.77
CA LEU A 373 33.67 -36.81 16.79
C LEU A 373 33.94 -37.96 17.80
N GLY A 374 32.94 -38.85 18.00
CA GLY A 374 33.09 -40.00 18.92
C GLY A 374 32.94 -39.68 20.41
N ILE A 375 32.54 -38.49 20.77
CA ILE A 375 32.23 -38.08 22.14
C ILE A 375 30.74 -37.89 22.28
N THR A 376 30.09 -38.74 23.06
CA THR A 376 28.64 -38.60 23.43
C THR A 376 28.50 -37.58 24.52
N ARG A 377 27.81 -36.46 24.25
CA ARG A 377 27.42 -35.47 25.23
C ARG A 377 25.90 -35.47 25.42
N ASN A 378 25.46 -35.45 26.64
CA ASN A 378 24.04 -35.23 26.97
C ASN A 378 23.82 -33.75 27.21
N PHE A 379 22.84 -33.19 26.45
CA PHE A 379 22.37 -31.82 26.64
C PHE A 379 20.94 -31.87 27.15
N GLU A 380 20.66 -31.18 28.26
CA GLU A 380 19.31 -30.91 28.72
C GLU A 380 18.87 -29.60 28.06
N ILE A 381 17.81 -29.64 27.30
CA ILE A 381 17.27 -28.48 26.57
C ILE A 381 15.78 -28.34 26.87
N ASP A 382 15.37 -27.10 27.14
CA ASP A 382 13.98 -26.73 27.24
C ASP A 382 13.42 -26.53 25.82
N PHE A 383 12.25 -27.08 25.54
CA PHE A 383 11.58 -26.87 24.26
C PHE A 383 10.64 -25.68 24.38
N GLU A 384 10.98 -24.58 23.70
CA GLU A 384 10.20 -23.33 23.79
C GLU A 384 8.85 -23.36 23.05
N GLY A 385 8.63 -24.35 22.18
CA GLY A 385 7.44 -24.45 21.35
C GLY A 385 7.53 -23.66 20.05
N ILE A 386 6.90 -24.20 19.02
CA ILE A 386 6.99 -23.65 17.63
C ILE A 386 6.41 -22.24 17.56
N ILE A 387 5.32 -21.97 18.25
CA ILE A 387 4.67 -20.64 18.27
C ILE A 387 5.58 -19.61 18.92
N ASN A 388 6.17 -19.94 20.07
CA ASN A 388 7.06 -19.03 20.76
C ASN A 388 8.35 -18.81 19.98
N PHE A 389 8.86 -19.84 19.31
CA PHE A 389 9.97 -19.73 18.38
C PHE A 389 9.66 -18.75 17.23
N ILE A 390 8.50 -18.90 16.57
CA ILE A 390 8.09 -17.99 15.48
C ILE A 390 7.97 -16.54 15.98
N LYS A 391 7.36 -16.32 17.16
CA LYS A 391 7.25 -15.00 17.79
C LYS A 391 8.62 -14.40 18.09
N SER A 392 9.50 -15.18 18.70
CA SER A 392 10.87 -14.76 19.02
C SER A 392 11.66 -14.38 17.76
N GLN A 393 11.53 -15.15 16.68
CA GLN A 393 12.14 -14.82 15.38
C GLN A 393 11.54 -13.57 14.74
N HIS A 394 10.23 -13.32 14.91
CA HIS A 394 9.61 -12.10 14.41
C HIS A 394 10.08 -10.84 15.17
N GLU A 395 10.22 -10.94 16.50
CA GLU A 395 10.56 -9.80 17.36
C GLU A 395 12.05 -9.47 17.37
N ASN A 396 12.92 -10.50 17.42
CA ASN A 396 14.35 -10.38 17.74
C ASN A 396 15.29 -10.67 16.56
N ALA A 397 14.78 -11.03 15.37
CA ALA A 397 15.66 -11.34 14.25
C ALA A 397 16.30 -10.09 13.64
N ASP A 398 17.64 -10.05 13.60
CA ASP A 398 18.40 -9.01 12.90
C ASP A 398 18.29 -9.12 11.37
N MET A 399 17.97 -10.31 10.85
CA MET A 399 17.85 -10.56 9.42
C MET A 399 16.40 -10.39 8.95
N ALA A 400 16.18 -9.45 8.04
CA ALA A 400 14.87 -9.22 7.40
C ALA A 400 14.26 -10.47 6.74
N ALA A 401 15.08 -11.43 6.32
CA ALA A 401 14.62 -12.69 5.74
C ALA A 401 13.94 -13.60 6.78
N ILE A 402 14.49 -13.68 7.99
CA ILE A 402 13.94 -14.49 9.08
C ILE A 402 12.62 -13.87 9.57
N LYS A 403 12.58 -12.54 9.68
CA LYS A 403 11.36 -11.83 10.04
C LYS A 403 10.24 -12.08 9.03
N ARG A 404 10.52 -12.00 7.73
CA ARG A 404 9.55 -12.32 6.67
C ARG A 404 9.08 -13.76 6.71
N TRP A 405 10.00 -14.71 6.99
CA TRP A 405 9.64 -16.11 7.18
C TRP A 405 8.66 -16.28 8.36
N ALA A 406 8.89 -15.63 9.50
CA ALA A 406 7.97 -15.67 10.63
C ALA A 406 6.60 -15.06 10.29
N GLU A 407 6.57 -13.95 9.52
CA GLU A 407 5.35 -13.29 9.05
C GLU A 407 4.46 -14.22 8.17
N GLU A 408 5.03 -15.23 7.51
CA GLU A 408 4.27 -16.20 6.71
C GLU A 408 3.28 -17.01 7.56
N PHE A 409 3.57 -17.20 8.86
CA PHE A 409 2.74 -17.95 9.80
C PHE A 409 1.81 -17.06 10.64
N MET A 410 1.79 -15.76 10.36
CA MET A 410 0.97 -14.79 11.08
C MET A 410 -0.11 -14.21 10.20
N ASP A 411 -1.19 -13.75 10.82
CA ASP A 411 -2.20 -12.90 10.22
C ASP A 411 -2.10 -11.50 10.80
N THR A 412 -2.39 -10.51 9.96
CA THR A 412 -2.51 -9.12 10.40
C THR A 412 -3.94 -8.87 10.84
N ILE A 413 -4.14 -8.59 12.13
CA ILE A 413 -5.45 -8.31 12.71
C ILE A 413 -5.50 -6.89 13.29
N PRO A 414 -6.69 -6.26 13.38
CA PRO A 414 -6.84 -4.98 14.07
C PRO A 414 -6.37 -5.08 15.52
N CYS A 415 -5.67 -4.06 15.99
CA CYS A 415 -5.19 -3.98 17.36
C CYS A 415 -6.37 -3.97 18.35
N GLU A 416 -6.36 -4.85 19.35
CA GLU A 416 -7.43 -5.01 20.34
C GLU A 416 -7.63 -3.78 21.23
N GLU A 417 -6.56 -3.00 21.52
CA GLU A 417 -6.68 -1.80 22.34
C GLU A 417 -7.26 -0.61 21.59
N CYS A 418 -6.79 -0.33 20.37
CA CYS A 418 -7.22 0.83 19.63
C CYS A 418 -8.26 0.51 18.54
N HIS A 419 -8.63 -0.74 18.33
CA HIS A 419 -9.59 -1.20 17.32
C HIS A 419 -9.32 -0.60 15.92
N GLY A 420 -8.04 -0.50 15.56
CA GLY A 420 -7.61 0.04 14.26
C GLY A 420 -7.48 1.57 14.18
N THR A 421 -7.84 2.33 15.22
CA THR A 421 -7.77 3.80 15.20
C THR A 421 -6.34 4.35 15.25
N ARG A 422 -5.35 3.52 15.64
CA ARG A 422 -3.92 3.86 15.75
C ARG A 422 -3.57 4.81 16.91
N LEU A 423 -4.57 5.42 17.56
CA LEU A 423 -4.42 6.45 18.56
C LEU A 423 -4.63 5.92 19.97
N ARG A 424 -4.07 6.67 20.95
CA ARG A 424 -4.36 6.47 22.35
C ARG A 424 -5.83 6.74 22.66
N LYS A 425 -6.34 6.08 23.68
CA LYS A 425 -7.72 6.21 24.13
C LYS A 425 -8.09 7.67 24.43
N GLU A 426 -7.23 8.41 25.12
CA GLU A 426 -7.47 9.80 25.50
C GLU A 426 -7.69 10.72 24.27
N ALA A 427 -6.92 10.51 23.19
CA ALA A 427 -7.04 11.29 21.97
C ALA A 427 -8.40 11.14 21.28
N LEU A 428 -9.09 10.02 21.49
CA LEU A 428 -10.42 9.74 20.94
C LEU A 428 -11.55 10.44 21.69
N TYR A 429 -11.29 10.99 22.86
CA TYR A 429 -12.26 11.73 23.68
C TYR A 429 -12.21 13.24 23.47
N PHE A 430 -11.38 13.71 22.54
CA PHE A 430 -11.48 15.06 21.99
C PHE A 430 -12.43 15.04 20.79
N LYS A 431 -13.46 15.90 20.81
CA LYS A 431 -14.53 15.91 19.80
C LYS A 431 -14.77 17.30 19.25
N ILE A 432 -15.18 17.36 18.00
CA ILE A 432 -15.70 18.54 17.32
C ILE A 432 -17.06 18.13 16.73
N ALA A 433 -18.12 18.87 17.08
CA ALA A 433 -19.49 18.51 16.69
C ALA A 433 -19.77 16.99 16.88
N ASP A 434 -19.47 16.49 18.08
CA ASP A 434 -19.65 15.11 18.57
C ASP A 434 -18.84 14.01 17.88
N LYS A 435 -17.95 14.35 16.93
CA LYS A 435 -17.07 13.41 16.25
C LYS A 435 -15.61 13.56 16.69
N ASN A 436 -14.93 12.43 16.89
CA ASN A 436 -13.49 12.40 17.12
C ASN A 436 -12.71 12.29 15.79
N ILE A 437 -11.38 12.47 15.87
CA ILE A 437 -10.52 12.47 14.69
C ILE A 437 -10.49 11.12 13.95
N ALA A 438 -10.62 10.00 14.67
CA ALA A 438 -10.62 8.67 14.07
C ALA A 438 -11.93 8.40 13.31
N GLU A 439 -13.07 8.81 13.87
CA GLU A 439 -14.38 8.73 13.22
C GLU A 439 -14.41 9.55 11.94
N LEU A 440 -13.86 10.78 11.96
CA LEU A 440 -13.75 11.60 10.76
C LEU A 440 -12.82 10.99 9.71
N SER A 441 -11.69 10.44 10.15
CA SER A 441 -10.73 9.79 9.24
C SER A 441 -11.28 8.51 8.61
N ALA A 442 -12.31 7.91 9.19
CA ALA A 442 -12.97 6.71 8.68
C ALA A 442 -14.14 7.00 7.73
N LEU A 443 -14.55 8.27 7.61
CA LEU A 443 -15.58 8.67 6.64
C LEU A 443 -15.03 8.61 5.22
N ASP A 444 -15.89 8.27 4.27
CA ASP A 444 -15.60 8.44 2.85
C ASP A 444 -15.34 9.93 2.54
N ILE A 445 -14.44 10.24 1.62
CA ILE A 445 -14.05 11.62 1.27
C ILE A 445 -15.28 12.48 0.95
N ALA A 446 -16.29 11.93 0.27
CA ALA A 446 -17.52 12.65 -0.05
C ALA A 446 -18.32 13.00 1.21
N ASP A 447 -18.50 12.06 2.13
CA ASP A 447 -19.20 12.26 3.41
C ASP A 447 -18.42 13.23 4.30
N LEU A 448 -17.10 13.13 4.31
CA LEU A 448 -16.21 14.01 5.07
C LEU A 448 -16.30 15.45 4.56
N LEU A 449 -16.30 15.67 3.24
CA LEU A 449 -16.48 17.00 2.66
C LEU A 449 -17.85 17.59 3.03
N ALA A 450 -18.92 16.79 2.95
CA ALA A 450 -20.26 17.22 3.34
C ALA A 450 -20.31 17.64 4.82
N TRP A 451 -19.68 16.85 5.69
CA TRP A 451 -19.57 17.17 7.11
C TRP A 451 -18.81 18.49 7.36
N PHE A 452 -17.68 18.72 6.68
CA PHE A 452 -16.92 19.97 6.81
C PHE A 452 -17.70 21.19 6.31
N LYS A 453 -18.51 21.05 5.25
CA LYS A 453 -19.36 22.13 4.76
C LYS A 453 -20.44 22.53 5.78
N SER A 454 -20.98 21.58 6.56
CA SER A 454 -21.98 21.85 7.62
C SER A 454 -21.32 22.26 8.95
N LEU A 455 -20.04 21.99 9.16
CA LEU A 455 -19.34 22.20 10.44
C LEU A 455 -19.45 23.64 10.98
N PRO A 456 -19.34 24.72 10.19
CA PRO A 456 -19.43 26.10 10.70
C PRO A 456 -20.72 26.41 11.45
N GLU A 457 -21.82 25.70 11.16
CA GLU A 457 -23.13 25.88 11.83
C GLU A 457 -23.13 25.30 13.25
N HIS A 458 -22.27 24.34 13.54
CA HIS A 458 -22.16 23.62 14.81
C HIS A 458 -21.05 24.16 15.73
N LEU A 459 -20.24 25.11 15.26
CA LEU A 459 -19.15 25.71 16.02
C LEU A 459 -19.57 26.97 16.76
N SER A 460 -19.04 27.15 17.97
CA SER A 460 -19.14 28.43 18.70
C SER A 460 -18.40 29.53 17.92
N THR A 461 -18.76 30.80 18.20
CA THR A 461 -18.12 31.96 17.53
C THR A 461 -16.59 31.97 17.67
N LYS A 462 -16.07 31.54 18.83
CA LYS A 462 -14.62 31.42 19.08
C LYS A 462 -14.00 30.32 18.26
N GLN A 463 -14.60 29.13 18.26
CA GLN A 463 -14.12 27.98 17.48
C GLN A 463 -14.17 28.28 15.99
N ARG A 464 -15.21 28.93 15.49
CA ARG A 464 -15.38 29.30 14.08
C ARG A 464 -14.24 30.19 13.60
N LYS A 465 -13.87 31.24 14.34
CA LYS A 465 -12.73 32.11 13.99
C LYS A 465 -11.38 31.38 13.97
N ILE A 466 -11.18 30.42 14.88
CA ILE A 466 -9.94 29.64 14.94
C ILE A 466 -9.87 28.62 13.78
N ALA A 467 -11.02 28.01 13.43
CA ALA A 467 -11.09 26.91 12.48
C ALA A 467 -11.22 27.34 11.01
N GLU A 468 -11.57 28.59 10.73
CA GLU A 468 -11.96 29.09 9.39
C GLU A 468 -10.94 28.75 8.30
N GLU A 469 -9.70 29.17 8.48
CA GLU A 469 -8.63 28.90 7.49
C GLU A 469 -8.29 27.40 7.39
N ILE A 470 -8.33 26.69 8.53
CA ILE A 470 -8.05 25.24 8.54
C ILE A 470 -9.14 24.47 7.78
N ILE A 471 -10.41 24.83 8.00
CA ILE A 471 -11.55 24.22 7.31
C ILE A 471 -11.45 24.49 5.81
N LYS A 472 -11.10 25.70 5.40
CA LYS A 472 -10.90 26.07 4.00
C LYS A 472 -9.83 25.20 3.33
N GLU A 473 -8.67 25.03 3.98
CA GLU A 473 -7.58 24.17 3.48
C GLU A 473 -8.00 22.70 3.36
N ILE A 474 -8.70 22.16 4.36
CA ILE A 474 -9.22 20.80 4.34
C ILE A 474 -10.24 20.61 3.21
N THR A 475 -11.24 21.52 3.12
CA THR A 475 -12.30 21.40 2.12
C THR A 475 -11.77 21.52 0.69
N THR A 476 -10.78 22.39 0.47
CA THR A 476 -10.13 22.53 -0.83
C THR A 476 -9.41 21.24 -1.24
N ARG A 477 -8.61 20.64 -0.35
CA ARG A 477 -7.92 19.37 -0.61
C ARG A 477 -8.88 18.20 -0.80
N LEU A 478 -9.93 18.11 -0.01
CA LEU A 478 -10.98 17.10 -0.19
C LEU A 478 -11.67 17.24 -1.54
N GLN A 479 -11.95 18.49 -1.98
CA GLN A 479 -12.56 18.75 -3.28
C GLN A 479 -11.66 18.23 -4.42
N PHE A 480 -10.34 18.45 -4.38
CA PHE A 480 -9.42 17.92 -5.38
C PHE A 480 -9.41 16.39 -5.44
N LEU A 481 -9.54 15.71 -4.30
CA LEU A 481 -9.67 14.24 -4.29
C LEU A 481 -10.98 13.77 -4.95
N ILE A 482 -12.06 14.52 -4.78
CA ILE A 482 -13.34 14.25 -5.45
C ILE A 482 -13.22 14.48 -6.96
N ASP A 483 -12.55 15.56 -7.37
CA ASP A 483 -12.39 15.94 -8.76
C ASP A 483 -11.57 14.89 -9.56
N VAL A 484 -10.64 14.19 -8.89
CA VAL A 484 -9.92 13.06 -9.50
C VAL A 484 -10.64 11.70 -9.31
N GLY A 485 -11.90 11.68 -8.85
CA GLY A 485 -12.72 10.47 -8.77
C GLY A 485 -12.49 9.58 -7.54
N LEU A 486 -11.89 10.09 -6.45
CA LEU A 486 -11.57 9.32 -5.24
C LEU A 486 -12.60 9.52 -4.09
N THR A 487 -13.87 9.62 -4.43
CA THR A 487 -14.97 9.91 -3.48
C THR A 487 -15.16 8.87 -2.38
N TYR A 488 -14.81 7.61 -2.68
CA TYR A 488 -15.04 6.42 -1.85
C TYR A 488 -13.89 6.08 -0.89
N LEU A 489 -12.76 6.76 -1.01
CA LEU A 489 -11.62 6.51 -0.11
C LEU A 489 -11.88 7.15 1.25
N ALA A 490 -11.28 6.56 2.30
CA ALA A 490 -11.21 7.15 3.63
C ALA A 490 -9.78 7.60 3.95
N LEU A 491 -9.63 8.63 4.80
CA LEU A 491 -8.31 9.17 5.14
C LEU A 491 -7.42 8.19 5.91
N ASN A 492 -8.01 7.27 6.68
CA ASN A 492 -7.30 6.25 7.46
C ASN A 492 -6.82 5.06 6.62
N ARG A 493 -7.23 4.97 5.34
CA ARG A 493 -6.85 3.88 4.46
C ARG A 493 -5.33 3.85 4.25
N SER A 494 -4.73 2.68 4.50
CA SER A 494 -3.29 2.47 4.35
C SER A 494 -2.84 2.60 2.88
N SER A 495 -1.72 3.26 2.65
CA SER A 495 -1.13 3.40 1.30
C SER A 495 -0.78 2.07 0.65
N LYS A 496 -0.48 1.03 1.45
CA LYS A 496 -0.22 -0.33 0.95
C LYS A 496 -1.42 -0.99 0.28
N SER A 497 -2.64 -0.58 0.65
CA SER A 497 -3.88 -1.15 0.12
C SER A 497 -4.41 -0.42 -1.11
N LEU A 498 -3.74 0.65 -1.53
CA LEU A 498 -4.12 1.43 -2.70
C LEU A 498 -3.66 0.72 -3.99
N SER A 499 -4.51 0.74 -5.00
CA SER A 499 -4.11 0.40 -6.37
C SER A 499 -3.11 1.44 -6.90
N GLY A 500 -2.34 1.08 -7.94
CA GLY A 500 -1.42 2.00 -8.59
C GLY A 500 -2.10 3.29 -9.07
N GLY A 501 -3.26 3.17 -9.71
CA GLY A 501 -4.03 4.31 -10.17
C GLY A 501 -4.61 5.16 -9.03
N GLU A 502 -5.09 4.57 -7.93
CA GLU A 502 -5.52 5.34 -6.74
C GLU A 502 -4.38 6.16 -6.15
N ALA A 503 -3.20 5.56 -5.98
CA ALA A 503 -2.02 6.24 -5.44
C ALA A 503 -1.56 7.39 -6.35
N GLN A 504 -1.59 7.18 -7.66
CA GLN A 504 -1.25 8.19 -8.66
C GLN A 504 -2.23 9.37 -8.61
N ARG A 505 -3.54 9.12 -8.56
CA ARG A 505 -4.56 10.17 -8.46
C ARG A 505 -4.49 10.94 -7.14
N ILE A 506 -4.16 10.30 -6.02
CA ILE A 506 -3.90 10.99 -4.76
C ILE A 506 -2.74 11.98 -4.91
N ARG A 507 -1.65 11.58 -5.56
CA ARG A 507 -0.52 12.48 -5.82
C ARG A 507 -0.92 13.62 -6.75
N LEU A 508 -1.67 13.34 -7.81
CA LEU A 508 -2.18 14.37 -8.72
C LEU A 508 -3.03 15.40 -7.96
N ALA A 509 -3.98 14.94 -7.13
CA ALA A 509 -4.80 15.82 -6.31
C ALA A 509 -3.96 16.69 -5.36
N THR A 510 -2.91 16.09 -4.75
CA THR A 510 -1.99 16.83 -3.88
C THR A 510 -1.21 17.89 -4.65
N GLN A 511 -0.76 17.60 -5.88
CA GLN A 511 -0.04 18.55 -6.72
C GLN A 511 -0.95 19.69 -7.22
N ILE A 512 -2.17 19.38 -7.62
CA ILE A 512 -3.17 20.43 -7.95
C ILE A 512 -3.40 21.33 -6.74
N GLY A 513 -3.50 20.73 -5.55
CA GLY A 513 -3.65 21.46 -4.28
C GLY A 513 -2.49 22.37 -3.91
N SER A 514 -1.28 22.11 -4.41
CA SER A 514 -0.10 22.95 -4.18
C SER A 514 -0.14 24.29 -4.93
N GLN A 515 -0.99 24.41 -5.95
CA GLN A 515 -1.15 25.58 -6.83
C GLN A 515 0.19 26.11 -7.41
N LEU A 516 1.14 25.21 -7.65
CA LEU A 516 2.41 25.58 -8.29
C LEU A 516 2.15 26.00 -9.73
N THR A 517 2.88 27.03 -10.18
CA THR A 517 2.81 27.56 -11.55
C THR A 517 4.16 27.48 -12.24
N GLY A 518 4.18 27.41 -13.57
CA GLY A 518 5.41 27.34 -14.35
C GLY A 518 6.14 26.00 -14.23
N VAL A 519 5.47 24.94 -13.84
CA VAL A 519 6.01 23.57 -13.68
C VAL A 519 5.65 22.73 -14.88
N LEU A 520 6.51 21.79 -15.24
CA LEU A 520 6.23 20.70 -16.19
C LEU A 520 5.84 19.44 -15.42
N TYR A 521 4.58 19.03 -15.55
CA TYR A 521 4.10 17.77 -15.00
C TYR A 521 4.19 16.67 -16.05
N ILE A 522 4.71 15.50 -15.67
CA ILE A 522 4.77 14.32 -16.53
C ILE A 522 4.04 13.18 -15.82
N LEU A 523 2.98 12.65 -16.45
CA LEU A 523 2.13 11.59 -15.91
C LEU A 523 2.21 10.33 -16.77
N ASP A 524 2.24 9.17 -16.08
CA ASP A 524 2.27 7.85 -16.72
C ASP A 524 0.89 7.20 -16.61
N GLU A 525 0.15 7.13 -17.71
CA GLU A 525 -1.15 6.47 -17.85
C GLU A 525 -2.13 6.76 -16.68
N PRO A 526 -2.47 8.03 -16.41
CA PRO A 526 -3.30 8.39 -15.27
C PRO A 526 -4.76 7.91 -15.36
N SER A 527 -5.25 7.49 -16.53
CA SER A 527 -6.59 6.94 -16.75
C SER A 527 -6.75 5.48 -16.30
N ILE A 528 -5.65 4.80 -15.88
CA ILE A 528 -5.68 3.39 -15.49
C ILE A 528 -6.70 3.09 -14.40
N GLY A 529 -7.50 2.03 -14.62
CA GLY A 529 -8.51 1.55 -13.67
C GLY A 529 -9.67 2.52 -13.47
N LEU A 530 -9.84 3.51 -14.36
CA LEU A 530 -10.97 4.42 -14.36
C LEU A 530 -12.08 3.92 -15.26
N HIS A 531 -13.29 4.04 -14.76
CA HIS A 531 -14.48 4.01 -15.57
C HIS A 531 -14.56 5.28 -16.44
N GLN A 532 -15.11 5.21 -17.64
CA GLN A 532 -15.20 6.36 -18.58
C GLN A 532 -15.83 7.61 -17.94
N ARG A 533 -16.82 7.44 -17.07
CA ARG A 533 -17.39 8.55 -16.30
C ARG A 533 -16.36 9.32 -15.48
N ASP A 534 -15.44 8.59 -14.84
CA ASP A 534 -14.43 9.20 -13.97
C ASP A 534 -13.25 9.75 -14.78
N ASN A 535 -13.03 9.23 -16.00
CA ASN A 535 -12.01 9.71 -16.92
C ASN A 535 -12.23 11.19 -17.31
N LYS A 536 -13.47 11.59 -17.57
CA LYS A 536 -13.80 13.00 -17.82
C LYS A 536 -13.42 13.94 -16.68
N ARG A 537 -13.60 13.50 -15.44
CA ARG A 537 -13.20 14.27 -14.25
C ARG A 537 -11.69 14.44 -14.20
N LEU A 538 -10.95 13.36 -14.47
CA LEU A 538 -9.49 13.39 -14.54
C LEU A 538 -9.02 14.37 -15.62
N ILE A 539 -9.56 14.30 -16.83
CA ILE A 539 -9.22 15.22 -17.95
C ILE A 539 -9.44 16.67 -17.55
N ASN A 540 -10.59 16.98 -16.91
CA ASN A 540 -10.87 18.33 -16.42
C ASN A 540 -9.86 18.78 -15.38
N SER A 541 -9.44 17.90 -14.48
CA SER A 541 -8.42 18.20 -13.45
C SER A 541 -7.06 18.50 -14.09
N LEU A 542 -6.66 17.76 -15.14
CA LEU A 542 -5.43 18.01 -15.90
C LEU A 542 -5.51 19.34 -16.66
N LYS A 543 -6.66 19.67 -17.25
CA LYS A 543 -6.89 20.96 -17.89
C LYS A 543 -6.82 22.11 -16.87
N SER A 544 -7.39 21.94 -15.68
CA SER A 544 -7.27 22.93 -14.62
C SER A 544 -5.82 23.14 -14.19
N LEU A 545 -5.04 22.06 -14.10
CA LEU A 545 -3.59 22.13 -13.79
C LEU A 545 -2.81 22.90 -14.88
N ARG A 546 -3.15 22.71 -16.14
CA ARG A 546 -2.62 23.48 -17.28
C ARG A 546 -3.02 24.95 -17.20
N ASP A 547 -4.31 25.23 -16.93
CA ASP A 547 -4.88 26.59 -17.02
C ASP A 547 -4.34 27.56 -15.97
N ILE A 548 -3.72 27.04 -14.88
CA ILE A 548 -2.98 27.86 -13.90
C ILE A 548 -1.53 28.19 -14.36
N GLY A 549 -1.15 27.86 -15.61
CA GLY A 549 0.15 28.20 -16.21
C GLY A 549 1.19 27.09 -16.13
N ASN A 550 0.77 25.83 -16.15
CA ASN A 550 1.67 24.67 -16.17
C ASN A 550 1.67 23.97 -17.53
N SER A 551 2.77 23.30 -17.83
CA SER A 551 2.82 22.34 -18.94
C SER A 551 2.52 20.94 -18.42
N VAL A 552 1.71 20.17 -19.14
CA VAL A 552 1.31 18.82 -18.71
C VAL A 552 1.58 17.84 -19.86
N ILE A 553 2.50 16.91 -19.66
CA ILE A 553 2.78 15.80 -20.58
C ILE A 553 2.15 14.53 -19.98
N VAL A 554 1.36 13.82 -20.76
CA VAL A 554 0.70 12.58 -20.36
C VAL A 554 1.08 11.48 -21.34
N VAL A 555 1.65 10.40 -20.85
CA VAL A 555 1.82 9.16 -21.62
C VAL A 555 0.49 8.40 -21.54
N GLU A 556 -0.21 8.25 -22.65
CA GLU A 556 -1.58 7.72 -22.65
C GLU A 556 -1.99 6.98 -23.94
N HIS A 557 -3.00 6.10 -23.75
CA HIS A 557 -3.63 5.32 -24.81
C HIS A 557 -5.15 5.50 -24.87
N ASP A 558 -5.72 6.20 -23.89
CA ASP A 558 -7.17 6.42 -23.82
C ASP A 558 -7.65 7.36 -24.94
N GLU A 559 -8.72 6.95 -25.62
CA GLU A 559 -9.28 7.69 -26.76
C GLU A 559 -9.73 9.09 -26.35
N GLU A 560 -10.44 9.24 -25.24
CA GLU A 560 -11.00 10.51 -24.78
C GLU A 560 -9.88 11.47 -24.37
N MET A 561 -8.82 10.96 -23.71
CA MET A 561 -7.63 11.76 -23.36
C MET A 561 -6.90 12.29 -24.59
N ILE A 562 -6.72 11.45 -25.63
CA ILE A 562 -6.06 11.86 -26.89
C ILE A 562 -6.91 12.90 -27.63
N GLN A 563 -8.26 12.75 -27.64
CA GLN A 563 -9.16 13.72 -28.29
C GLN A 563 -9.15 15.09 -27.60
N GLU A 564 -9.08 15.12 -26.30
CA GLU A 564 -9.15 16.31 -25.45
C GLU A 564 -7.78 17.00 -25.26
N ALA A 565 -6.70 16.42 -25.78
CA ALA A 565 -5.37 16.99 -25.73
C ALA A 565 -5.23 18.23 -26.66
N ASP A 566 -4.48 19.22 -26.17
CA ASP A 566 -4.10 20.38 -27.01
C ASP A 566 -3.10 20.01 -28.10
N TYR A 567 -2.21 19.06 -27.78
CA TYR A 567 -1.14 18.61 -28.67
C TYR A 567 -0.87 17.11 -28.47
N VAL A 568 -0.61 16.39 -29.54
CA VAL A 568 -0.37 14.94 -29.52
C VAL A 568 0.96 14.64 -30.22
N VAL A 569 1.74 13.77 -29.60
CA VAL A 569 2.97 13.21 -30.18
C VAL A 569 2.80 11.70 -30.28
N ASP A 570 2.77 11.17 -31.50
CA ASP A 570 2.64 9.73 -31.78
C ASP A 570 4.02 9.14 -32.08
N ILE A 571 4.42 8.13 -31.27
CA ILE A 571 5.75 7.53 -31.31
C ILE A 571 5.64 6.10 -31.84
N GLY A 572 6.41 5.79 -32.86
CA GLY A 572 6.33 4.52 -33.57
C GLY A 572 7.48 4.26 -34.51
N PRO A 573 7.19 3.63 -35.70
CA PRO A 573 5.90 3.07 -36.14
C PRO A 573 5.51 1.73 -35.47
N LYS A 574 6.49 1.05 -34.84
CA LYS A 574 6.33 -0.23 -34.15
C LYS A 574 6.99 -0.19 -32.77
N ALA A 575 7.11 -1.34 -32.11
CA ALA A 575 7.73 -1.48 -30.79
C ALA A 575 9.24 -1.84 -30.89
N GLY A 576 9.99 -1.63 -29.80
CA GLY A 576 11.40 -1.99 -29.64
C GLY A 576 12.28 -1.34 -30.70
N VAL A 577 13.16 -2.15 -31.34
CA VAL A 577 14.12 -1.68 -32.35
C VAL A 577 13.45 -1.04 -33.56
N ASN A 578 12.22 -1.41 -33.88
CA ASN A 578 11.41 -0.87 -34.96
C ASN A 578 10.56 0.34 -34.56
N GLY A 579 10.63 0.76 -33.27
CA GLY A 579 10.02 1.98 -32.74
C GLY A 579 11.04 3.12 -32.65
N GLY A 580 10.76 4.10 -31.81
CA GLY A 580 11.68 5.17 -31.46
C GLY A 580 11.72 6.36 -32.40
N ASP A 581 10.81 6.46 -33.36
CA ASP A 581 10.66 7.62 -34.28
C ASP A 581 9.40 8.42 -33.89
N ILE A 582 9.42 9.74 -34.11
CA ILE A 582 8.22 10.57 -34.06
C ILE A 582 7.50 10.41 -35.43
N ILE A 583 6.34 9.75 -35.41
CA ILE A 583 5.56 9.50 -36.63
C ILE A 583 4.47 10.55 -36.88
N PHE A 584 4.09 11.27 -35.80
CA PHE A 584 3.20 12.42 -35.88
C PHE A 584 3.43 13.36 -34.71
N GLN A 585 3.31 14.67 -34.94
CA GLN A 585 3.20 15.71 -33.91
C GLN A 585 2.27 16.80 -34.40
N GLY A 586 1.33 17.25 -33.58
CA GLY A 586 0.34 18.27 -33.95
C GLY A 586 -0.87 18.25 -33.04
N THR A 587 -1.92 18.92 -33.41
CA THR A 587 -3.19 18.93 -32.65
C THR A 587 -3.94 17.60 -32.77
N SER A 588 -4.82 17.29 -31.82
CA SER A 588 -5.66 16.10 -31.87
C SER A 588 -6.53 16.01 -33.13
N LYS A 589 -6.96 17.14 -33.67
CA LYS A 589 -7.73 17.20 -34.92
C LYS A 589 -6.91 16.87 -36.18
N GLU A 590 -5.65 17.25 -36.18
CA GLU A 590 -4.70 16.92 -37.28
C GLU A 590 -4.33 15.44 -37.22
N LEU A 591 -4.23 14.84 -36.03
CA LEU A 591 -3.98 13.40 -35.86
C LEU A 591 -5.00 12.54 -36.62
N LEU A 592 -6.30 12.90 -36.59
CA LEU A 592 -7.34 12.12 -37.27
C LEU A 592 -7.11 11.97 -38.80
N LYS A 593 -6.35 12.89 -39.38
CA LYS A 593 -6.00 12.90 -40.83
C LYS A 593 -4.65 12.24 -41.11
N ALA A 594 -3.87 11.96 -40.09
CA ALA A 594 -2.56 11.35 -40.20
C ALA A 594 -2.64 9.89 -40.68
N ASN A 595 -1.52 9.39 -41.18
CA ASN A 595 -1.40 8.01 -41.65
C ASN A 595 -0.57 7.20 -40.60
N THR A 596 -1.13 7.07 -39.40
CA THR A 596 -0.54 6.31 -38.31
C THR A 596 -1.55 5.30 -37.74
N ILE A 597 -1.07 4.26 -37.09
CA ILE A 597 -1.95 3.23 -36.48
C ILE A 597 -2.91 3.88 -35.47
N THR A 598 -2.40 4.79 -34.66
CA THR A 598 -3.22 5.55 -33.68
C THR A 598 -4.33 6.32 -34.38
N ALA A 599 -3.98 7.06 -35.46
CA ALA A 599 -4.94 7.80 -36.23
C ALA A 599 -6.01 6.92 -36.92
N ASP A 600 -5.64 5.70 -37.34
CA ASP A 600 -6.57 4.75 -37.91
C ASP A 600 -7.67 4.31 -36.95
N TYR A 601 -7.31 4.05 -35.67
CA TYR A 601 -8.28 3.74 -34.61
C TYR A 601 -9.11 4.98 -34.25
N MET A 602 -8.47 6.11 -34.01
CA MET A 602 -9.14 7.36 -33.61
C MET A 602 -10.13 7.88 -34.66
N SER A 603 -9.83 7.70 -35.95
CA SER A 603 -10.73 8.09 -37.05
C SER A 603 -11.77 7.03 -37.42
N GLY A 604 -11.72 5.83 -36.80
CA GLY A 604 -12.60 4.72 -37.10
C GLY A 604 -12.29 3.96 -38.40
N ARG A 605 -11.13 4.25 -39.06
CA ARG A 605 -10.66 3.48 -40.22
C ARG A 605 -10.32 2.04 -39.83
N LYS A 606 -9.80 1.85 -38.62
CA LYS A 606 -9.65 0.53 -37.96
C LYS A 606 -10.57 0.45 -36.76
N LYS A 607 -11.13 -0.73 -36.50
CA LYS A 607 -11.94 -1.01 -35.31
C LYS A 607 -11.68 -2.42 -34.83
N ILE A 608 -11.88 -2.68 -33.54
CA ILE A 608 -11.93 -4.01 -32.97
C ILE A 608 -13.32 -4.59 -33.31
N GLU A 609 -13.33 -5.76 -33.98
CA GLU A 609 -14.56 -6.37 -34.42
C GLU A 609 -15.40 -6.88 -33.23
N ILE A 610 -16.67 -6.48 -33.21
CA ILE A 610 -17.63 -6.94 -32.22
C ILE A 610 -18.31 -8.21 -32.78
N PRO A 611 -18.37 -9.33 -32.02
CA PRO A 611 -19.00 -10.56 -32.49
C PRO A 611 -20.50 -10.33 -32.79
N THR A 612 -20.95 -10.80 -33.93
CA THR A 612 -22.36 -10.75 -34.34
C THR A 612 -23.22 -11.74 -33.57
N GLN A 613 -22.61 -12.83 -33.10
CA GLN A 613 -23.25 -13.85 -32.25
C GLN A 613 -22.40 -14.09 -31.02
N ARG A 614 -23.03 -14.03 -29.84
CA ARG A 614 -22.39 -14.32 -28.57
C ARG A 614 -22.35 -15.84 -28.32
N ARG A 615 -21.26 -16.30 -27.66
CA ARG A 615 -21.16 -17.68 -27.21
C ARG A 615 -22.24 -17.96 -26.14
N LYS A 616 -22.92 -19.10 -26.22
CA LYS A 616 -23.95 -19.47 -25.22
C LYS A 616 -23.39 -20.22 -24.01
N GLY A 617 -22.07 -20.51 -24.04
CA GLY A 617 -21.43 -21.34 -23.01
C GLY A 617 -21.79 -22.80 -23.11
N ASN A 618 -21.35 -23.56 -22.12
CA ASN A 618 -21.59 -25.02 -22.05
C ASN A 618 -22.84 -25.40 -21.22
N GLY A 619 -23.66 -24.42 -20.82
CA GLY A 619 -24.85 -24.64 -19.99
C GLY A 619 -24.61 -24.87 -18.51
N LYS A 620 -23.34 -24.83 -18.07
CA LYS A 620 -22.93 -24.94 -16.66
C LYS A 620 -22.59 -23.55 -16.09
N GLU A 621 -22.76 -23.40 -14.81
CA GLU A 621 -22.48 -22.11 -14.13
C GLU A 621 -21.87 -22.31 -12.74
N ILE A 622 -21.06 -21.37 -12.28
CA ILE A 622 -20.67 -21.22 -10.88
C ILE A 622 -21.62 -20.19 -10.25
N ILE A 623 -22.24 -20.53 -9.12
CA ILE A 623 -23.13 -19.63 -8.41
C ILE A 623 -22.52 -19.29 -7.05
N LEU A 624 -22.14 -18.04 -6.85
CA LEU A 624 -21.62 -17.50 -5.60
C LEU A 624 -22.73 -16.70 -4.90
N LYS A 625 -23.11 -17.12 -3.68
CA LYS A 625 -24.28 -16.60 -2.97
C LYS A 625 -23.89 -15.85 -1.70
N GLY A 626 -24.53 -14.72 -1.48
CA GLY A 626 -24.54 -14.02 -0.20
C GLY A 626 -23.23 -13.34 0.18
N CYS A 627 -22.53 -12.73 -0.76
CA CYS A 627 -21.30 -11.98 -0.52
C CYS A 627 -21.56 -10.68 0.22
N THR A 628 -20.87 -10.47 1.36
CA THR A 628 -21.02 -9.29 2.24
C THR A 628 -19.67 -8.65 2.60
N GLY A 629 -18.60 -8.98 1.90
CA GLY A 629 -17.27 -8.39 2.12
C GLY A 629 -17.22 -6.90 1.76
N ASN A 630 -16.53 -6.10 2.55
CA ASN A 630 -16.36 -4.66 2.34
C ASN A 630 -17.69 -3.94 2.06
N ASN A 631 -17.89 -3.40 0.85
CA ASN A 631 -19.10 -2.70 0.46
C ASN A 631 -20.18 -3.60 -0.19
N LEU A 632 -19.94 -4.91 -0.37
CA LEU A 632 -20.90 -5.82 -1.01
C LEU A 632 -22.17 -6.01 -0.15
N LYS A 633 -23.33 -5.86 -0.78
CA LYS A 633 -24.66 -5.89 -0.13
C LYS A 633 -25.38 -7.22 -0.31
N ASN A 634 -24.87 -8.29 0.29
CA ASN A 634 -25.45 -9.64 0.21
C ASN A 634 -25.68 -10.11 -1.24
N VAL A 635 -24.64 -9.97 -2.06
CA VAL A 635 -24.71 -10.17 -3.51
C VAL A 635 -24.72 -11.65 -3.87
N THR A 636 -25.55 -12.02 -4.84
CA THR A 636 -25.54 -13.35 -5.47
C THR A 636 -25.22 -13.18 -6.95
N VAL A 637 -24.19 -13.91 -7.43
CA VAL A 637 -23.69 -13.79 -8.81
C VAL A 637 -23.58 -15.17 -9.45
N LYS A 638 -23.94 -15.22 -10.74
CA LYS A 638 -23.79 -16.39 -11.61
C LYS A 638 -22.70 -16.15 -12.64
N PHE A 639 -21.81 -17.10 -12.76
CA PHE A 639 -20.73 -17.09 -13.74
C PHE A 639 -20.94 -18.24 -14.74
N PRO A 640 -21.46 -17.95 -15.95
CA PRO A 640 -21.63 -18.96 -16.99
C PRO A 640 -20.26 -19.47 -17.45
N LEU A 641 -20.14 -20.80 -17.68
CA LEU A 641 -18.89 -21.43 -18.07
C LEU A 641 -18.75 -21.60 -19.59
N GLY A 642 -17.50 -21.62 -20.08
CA GLY A 642 -17.18 -21.72 -21.49
C GLY A 642 -17.43 -20.44 -22.29
N VAL A 643 -17.37 -19.29 -21.63
CA VAL A 643 -17.58 -17.95 -22.23
C VAL A 643 -16.55 -16.95 -21.72
N MET A 644 -16.47 -15.79 -22.38
CA MET A 644 -15.72 -14.62 -21.88
C MET A 644 -16.67 -13.73 -21.07
N ILE A 645 -16.35 -13.57 -19.77
CA ILE A 645 -17.14 -12.78 -18.81
C ILE A 645 -16.43 -11.46 -18.55
N GLY A 646 -17.11 -10.33 -18.72
CA GLY A 646 -16.64 -9.00 -18.33
C GLY A 646 -17.26 -8.58 -16.99
N VAL A 647 -16.43 -8.27 -16.00
CA VAL A 647 -16.86 -7.65 -14.73
C VAL A 647 -16.59 -6.16 -14.80
N THR A 648 -17.66 -5.37 -14.81
CA THR A 648 -17.61 -3.93 -15.05
C THR A 648 -18.16 -3.13 -13.85
N GLY A 649 -18.07 -1.82 -13.93
CA GLY A 649 -18.59 -0.89 -12.92
C GLY A 649 -17.59 0.20 -12.55
N VAL A 650 -18.03 1.25 -11.88
CA VAL A 650 -17.19 2.38 -11.49
C VAL A 650 -16.07 1.97 -10.51
N SER A 651 -15.05 2.82 -10.38
CA SER A 651 -13.98 2.58 -9.42
C SER A 651 -14.53 2.52 -7.99
N GLY A 652 -14.08 1.53 -7.18
CA GLY A 652 -14.56 1.32 -5.82
C GLY A 652 -15.97 0.70 -5.69
N SER A 653 -16.60 0.23 -6.79
CA SER A 653 -17.93 -0.40 -6.75
C SER A 653 -17.98 -1.78 -6.10
N GLY A 654 -16.82 -2.44 -5.87
CA GLY A 654 -16.74 -3.76 -5.23
C GLY A 654 -16.29 -4.89 -6.15
N LYS A 655 -15.85 -4.62 -7.39
CA LYS A 655 -15.36 -5.63 -8.35
C LYS A 655 -14.27 -6.52 -7.77
N SER A 656 -13.18 -5.91 -7.30
CA SER A 656 -12.04 -6.66 -6.74
C SER A 656 -12.42 -7.40 -5.45
N THR A 657 -13.31 -6.85 -4.62
CA THR A 657 -13.83 -7.53 -3.43
C THR A 657 -14.59 -8.81 -3.81
N LEU A 658 -15.44 -8.74 -4.84
CA LEU A 658 -16.20 -9.91 -5.31
C LEU A 658 -15.29 -10.97 -5.93
N ILE A 659 -14.37 -10.58 -6.80
CA ILE A 659 -13.55 -11.50 -7.60
C ILE A 659 -12.26 -11.86 -6.87
N ASN A 660 -11.38 -10.89 -6.56
CA ASN A 660 -10.02 -11.16 -6.06
C ASN A 660 -9.97 -11.48 -4.57
N GLU A 661 -10.96 -10.99 -3.78
CA GLU A 661 -10.99 -11.20 -2.33
C GLU A 661 -12.04 -12.24 -1.88
N THR A 662 -13.02 -12.58 -2.74
CA THR A 662 -14.04 -13.58 -2.41
C THR A 662 -13.95 -14.80 -3.33
N LEU A 663 -14.22 -14.67 -4.63
CA LEU A 663 -14.28 -15.80 -5.57
C LEU A 663 -12.93 -16.53 -5.70
N TYR A 664 -11.87 -15.81 -6.02
CA TYR A 664 -10.55 -16.40 -6.24
C TYR A 664 -10.01 -17.16 -5.01
N PRO A 665 -10.05 -16.62 -3.76
CA PRO A 665 -9.61 -17.36 -2.58
C PRO A 665 -10.41 -18.67 -2.36
N ILE A 666 -11.73 -18.68 -2.64
CA ILE A 666 -12.55 -19.90 -2.55
C ILE A 666 -12.06 -20.95 -3.56
N LEU A 667 -11.89 -20.55 -4.82
CA LEU A 667 -11.41 -21.45 -5.88
C LEU A 667 -9.99 -21.95 -5.61
N ASN A 668 -9.12 -21.05 -5.16
CA ASN A 668 -7.73 -21.39 -4.82
C ASN A 668 -7.63 -22.34 -3.62
N ALA A 669 -8.48 -22.16 -2.61
CA ALA A 669 -8.55 -23.09 -1.49
C ALA A 669 -9.04 -24.48 -1.93
N HIS A 670 -10.03 -24.54 -2.83
CA HIS A 670 -10.59 -25.80 -3.33
C HIS A 670 -9.60 -26.61 -4.18
N PHE A 671 -8.86 -25.94 -5.11
CA PHE A 671 -7.99 -26.64 -6.07
C PHE A 671 -6.54 -26.79 -5.62
N PHE A 672 -6.06 -25.88 -4.78
CA PHE A 672 -4.62 -25.77 -4.44
C PHE A 672 -4.34 -25.66 -2.94
N ASN A 673 -5.35 -25.90 -2.09
CA ASN A 673 -5.24 -25.73 -0.63
C ASN A 673 -4.71 -24.33 -0.22
N GLY A 674 -5.13 -23.30 -0.94
CA GLY A 674 -4.70 -21.93 -0.66
C GLY A 674 -5.16 -21.44 0.72
N VAL A 675 -4.26 -20.78 1.45
CA VAL A 675 -4.47 -20.36 2.85
C VAL A 675 -5.20 -19.02 2.99
N LYS A 676 -5.36 -18.26 1.91
CA LYS A 676 -6.02 -16.95 1.96
C LYS A 676 -7.51 -17.13 2.22
N LYS A 677 -8.00 -16.61 3.36
CA LYS A 677 -9.42 -16.65 3.71
C LYS A 677 -10.22 -15.76 2.76
N PRO A 678 -11.34 -16.26 2.18
CA PRO A 678 -12.24 -15.43 1.40
C PRO A 678 -12.98 -14.44 2.29
N MET A 679 -13.43 -13.33 1.69
CA MET A 679 -14.36 -12.42 2.35
C MET A 679 -15.70 -13.14 2.63
N PRO A 680 -16.53 -12.65 3.58
CA PRO A 680 -17.74 -13.36 3.99
C PRO A 680 -18.71 -13.62 2.84
N TYR A 681 -19.15 -14.86 2.72
CA TYR A 681 -20.15 -15.35 1.75
C TYR A 681 -20.98 -16.47 2.39
N LYS A 682 -22.11 -16.85 1.76
CA LYS A 682 -22.98 -17.92 2.28
C LYS A 682 -22.63 -19.28 1.71
N SER A 683 -22.57 -19.41 0.38
CA SER A 683 -22.29 -20.67 -0.32
C SER A 683 -21.80 -20.43 -1.74
N ILE A 684 -21.14 -21.45 -2.30
CA ILE A 684 -20.77 -21.53 -3.70
C ILE A 684 -21.20 -22.89 -4.25
N GLU A 685 -21.67 -22.93 -5.51
CA GLU A 685 -22.13 -24.12 -6.22
C GLU A 685 -21.45 -24.21 -7.59
N GLY A 686 -21.28 -25.40 -8.16
CA GLY A 686 -20.77 -25.61 -9.51
C GLY A 686 -19.25 -25.76 -9.60
N LEU A 687 -18.53 -25.95 -8.49
CA LEU A 687 -17.07 -26.12 -8.47
C LEU A 687 -16.62 -27.40 -9.22
N GLU A 688 -17.46 -28.42 -9.25
CA GLU A 688 -17.25 -29.70 -9.97
C GLU A 688 -17.18 -29.54 -11.49
N HIS A 689 -17.53 -28.39 -12.02
CA HIS A 689 -17.52 -28.12 -13.46
C HIS A 689 -16.21 -27.58 -14.00
N ILE A 690 -15.30 -27.19 -13.12
CA ILE A 690 -13.96 -26.70 -13.47
C ILE A 690 -12.88 -27.57 -12.81
N ASP A 691 -11.70 -27.61 -13.39
CA ASP A 691 -10.58 -28.42 -12.90
C ASP A 691 -9.45 -27.61 -12.25
N LYS A 692 -9.35 -26.33 -12.55
CA LYS A 692 -8.38 -25.41 -11.92
C LYS A 692 -8.77 -23.96 -12.13
N VAL A 693 -8.21 -23.10 -11.30
CA VAL A 693 -8.27 -21.64 -11.44
C VAL A 693 -6.87 -21.07 -11.71
N ILE A 694 -6.79 -20.07 -12.57
CA ILE A 694 -5.56 -19.35 -12.88
C ILE A 694 -5.84 -17.86 -12.74
N ASP A 695 -5.14 -17.22 -11.79
CA ASP A 695 -5.19 -15.78 -11.58
C ASP A 695 -4.01 -15.11 -12.27
N ILE A 696 -4.29 -14.15 -13.12
CA ILE A 696 -3.31 -13.38 -13.90
C ILE A 696 -3.43 -11.91 -13.53
N ASP A 697 -2.75 -11.54 -12.47
CA ASP A 697 -2.69 -10.17 -11.95
C ASP A 697 -1.51 -9.36 -12.53
N GLN A 698 -1.49 -8.06 -12.24
CA GLN A 698 -0.42 -7.14 -12.68
C GLN A 698 0.84 -7.21 -11.81
N SER A 699 0.92 -8.11 -10.85
CA SER A 699 2.11 -8.23 -9.99
C SER A 699 3.35 -8.62 -10.82
N PRO A 700 4.55 -8.12 -10.45
CA PRO A 700 5.78 -8.46 -11.15
C PRO A 700 6.01 -9.99 -11.21
N ILE A 701 6.58 -10.49 -12.33
CA ILE A 701 6.96 -11.90 -12.49
C ILE A 701 8.10 -12.35 -11.56
N GLY A 702 8.64 -11.44 -10.77
CA GLY A 702 9.63 -11.69 -9.73
C GLY A 702 10.06 -10.40 -9.05
N ARG A 703 10.60 -10.53 -7.85
CA ARG A 703 10.96 -9.39 -6.99
C ARG A 703 12.43 -8.99 -7.06
N THR A 704 13.24 -9.69 -7.83
CA THR A 704 14.70 -9.48 -7.91
C THR A 704 15.12 -9.18 -9.34
N PRO A 705 16.23 -8.45 -9.56
CA PRO A 705 16.81 -8.23 -10.89
C PRO A 705 17.21 -9.50 -11.65
N ARG A 706 17.27 -10.65 -10.94
CA ARG A 706 17.56 -11.95 -11.54
C ARG A 706 16.37 -12.60 -12.22
N SER A 707 15.14 -12.19 -11.84
CA SER A 707 13.93 -12.67 -12.50
C SER A 707 13.76 -11.99 -13.85
N ASN A 708 13.43 -12.76 -14.87
CA ASN A 708 13.24 -12.29 -16.23
C ASN A 708 12.25 -13.18 -17.00
N PRO A 709 11.76 -12.77 -18.19
CA PRO A 709 10.82 -13.56 -18.99
C PRO A 709 11.32 -14.97 -19.30
N ALA A 710 12.62 -15.15 -19.60
CA ALA A 710 13.16 -16.46 -19.92
C ALA A 710 13.13 -17.45 -18.75
N THR A 711 13.38 -16.97 -17.51
CA THR A 711 13.33 -17.80 -16.30
C THR A 711 11.90 -18.11 -15.89
N TYR A 712 11.00 -17.13 -15.98
CA TYR A 712 9.61 -17.30 -15.57
C TYR A 712 8.85 -18.29 -16.46
N THR A 713 9.02 -18.20 -17.76
CA THR A 713 8.38 -19.14 -18.73
C THR A 713 9.05 -20.51 -18.77
N GLY A 714 10.18 -20.67 -18.08
CA GLY A 714 10.96 -21.89 -18.06
C GLY A 714 11.69 -22.19 -19.39
N VAL A 715 11.72 -21.25 -20.35
CA VAL A 715 12.46 -21.42 -21.61
C VAL A 715 13.97 -21.40 -21.37
N PHE A 716 14.44 -20.68 -20.36
CA PHE A 716 15.87 -20.61 -20.02
C PHE A 716 16.45 -21.99 -19.60
N SER A 717 15.66 -22.85 -19.00
CA SER A 717 16.10 -24.22 -18.69
C SER A 717 16.40 -25.04 -19.95
N GLU A 718 15.56 -24.93 -20.98
CA GLU A 718 15.78 -25.58 -22.28
C GLU A 718 17.01 -24.98 -23.02
N ILE A 719 17.18 -23.64 -22.94
CA ILE A 719 18.33 -22.96 -23.52
C ILE A 719 19.63 -23.42 -22.83
N ARG A 720 19.67 -23.52 -21.50
CA ARG A 720 20.82 -24.04 -20.77
C ARG A 720 21.16 -25.49 -21.17
N ASN A 721 20.16 -26.34 -21.30
CA ASN A 721 20.33 -27.70 -21.76
C ASN A 721 20.92 -27.75 -23.19
N LEU A 722 20.46 -26.87 -24.08
CA LEU A 722 21.02 -26.77 -25.43
C LEU A 722 22.49 -26.35 -25.40
N PHE A 723 22.87 -25.36 -24.54
CA PHE A 723 24.26 -24.93 -24.43
C PHE A 723 25.20 -26.05 -23.92
N THR A 724 24.71 -26.98 -23.10
CA THR A 724 25.53 -28.14 -22.68
C THR A 724 25.84 -29.13 -23.81
N GLN A 725 25.03 -29.10 -24.89
CA GLN A 725 25.23 -29.98 -26.06
C GLN A 725 26.22 -29.42 -27.08
N VAL A 726 26.64 -28.16 -26.90
CA VAL A 726 27.68 -27.56 -27.77
C VAL A 726 29.00 -28.28 -27.53
N PRO A 727 29.76 -28.63 -28.61
CA PRO A 727 31.02 -29.40 -28.51
C PRO A 727 32.01 -28.82 -27.51
N GLU A 728 32.17 -27.50 -27.47
CA GLU A 728 33.06 -26.83 -26.53
C GLU A 728 32.63 -27.00 -25.05
N ALA A 729 31.32 -26.99 -24.76
CA ALA A 729 30.79 -27.26 -23.43
C ALA A 729 31.00 -28.73 -23.01
N GLN A 730 30.85 -29.67 -23.98
CA GLN A 730 31.08 -31.10 -23.74
C GLN A 730 32.57 -31.39 -23.44
N ILE A 731 33.49 -30.81 -24.20
CA ILE A 731 34.95 -30.94 -24.00
C ILE A 731 35.33 -30.43 -22.60
N ARG A 732 34.72 -29.31 -22.13
CA ARG A 732 35.00 -28.74 -20.81
C ARG A 732 34.20 -29.39 -19.68
N GLY A 733 33.33 -30.36 -19.97
CA GLY A 733 32.48 -31.05 -18.99
C GLY A 733 31.46 -30.14 -18.34
N TYR A 734 30.99 -29.10 -19.03
CA TYR A 734 30.04 -28.12 -18.47
C TYR A 734 28.65 -28.70 -18.38
N LYS A 735 28.06 -28.61 -17.17
CA LYS A 735 26.68 -29.02 -16.85
C LYS A 735 25.74 -27.83 -16.94
N PRO A 736 24.39 -28.02 -16.98
CA PRO A 736 23.41 -26.94 -17.08
C PRO A 736 23.56 -25.85 -16.01
N GLY A 737 24.08 -26.19 -14.81
CA GLY A 737 24.37 -25.24 -13.75
C GLY A 737 25.42 -24.18 -14.13
N ARG A 738 26.36 -24.50 -15.03
CA ARG A 738 27.37 -23.57 -15.52
C ARG A 738 26.74 -22.38 -16.26
N PHE A 739 25.68 -22.62 -16.98
CA PHE A 739 24.93 -21.65 -17.76
C PHE A 739 23.80 -20.99 -16.96
N SER A 740 23.83 -21.09 -15.62
CA SER A 740 22.89 -20.42 -14.72
C SER A 740 23.55 -19.24 -14.02
N PHE A 741 22.93 -18.07 -14.10
CA PHE A 741 23.37 -16.90 -13.33
C PHE A 741 22.95 -16.94 -11.85
N ASN A 742 22.15 -17.93 -11.43
CA ASN A 742 21.74 -18.13 -10.03
C ASN A 742 22.67 -19.09 -9.25
N VAL A 743 23.53 -19.86 -9.93
CA VAL A 743 24.36 -20.90 -9.35
C VAL A 743 25.84 -20.50 -9.45
N LYS A 744 26.62 -20.75 -8.39
CA LYS A 744 28.06 -20.53 -8.38
C LYS A 744 28.76 -21.37 -9.46
N GLY A 745 29.84 -20.84 -10.00
CA GLY A 745 30.70 -21.52 -10.99
C GLY A 745 30.62 -20.92 -12.38
N GLY A 746 29.45 -20.51 -12.87
CA GLY A 746 29.31 -19.88 -14.19
C GLY A 746 28.92 -18.43 -14.15
N ARG A 747 28.39 -17.95 -13.05
CA ARG A 747 27.96 -16.56 -12.85
C ARG A 747 29.16 -15.64 -12.56
N CYS A 748 28.98 -14.37 -12.79
CA CYS A 748 29.88 -13.33 -12.27
C CYS A 748 29.73 -13.28 -10.74
N GLU A 749 30.81 -13.51 -10.00
CA GLU A 749 30.73 -13.51 -8.52
C GLU A 749 30.70 -12.11 -7.93
N THR A 750 31.15 -11.06 -8.65
CA THR A 750 31.11 -9.66 -8.20
C THR A 750 29.69 -9.15 -8.05
N CYS A 751 28.80 -9.47 -9.00
CA CYS A 751 27.38 -9.09 -8.95
C CYS A 751 26.47 -10.29 -8.63
N GLU A 752 27.05 -11.44 -8.32
CA GLU A 752 26.35 -12.70 -8.05
C GLU A 752 25.32 -13.08 -9.12
N GLY A 753 25.59 -12.73 -10.40
CA GLY A 753 24.71 -13.00 -11.52
C GLY A 753 23.54 -12.03 -11.72
N SER A 754 23.44 -10.95 -10.95
CA SER A 754 22.42 -9.92 -11.16
C SER A 754 22.71 -9.07 -12.41
N GLY A 755 23.97 -8.91 -12.79
CA GLY A 755 24.44 -8.01 -13.83
C GLY A 755 24.58 -6.55 -13.38
N LEU A 756 24.00 -6.21 -12.23
CA LEU A 756 23.95 -4.88 -11.64
C LEU A 756 24.52 -4.89 -10.23
N LYS A 757 25.00 -3.74 -9.79
CA LYS A 757 25.23 -3.41 -8.38
C LYS A 757 24.13 -2.48 -7.90
N VAL A 758 23.59 -2.72 -6.73
CA VAL A 758 22.60 -1.85 -6.09
C VAL A 758 23.37 -0.89 -5.20
N ILE A 759 23.15 0.39 -5.37
CA ILE A 759 23.63 1.45 -4.48
C ILE A 759 22.41 1.87 -3.65
N GLU A 760 22.38 1.44 -2.40
CA GLU A 760 21.30 1.78 -1.46
C GLU A 760 21.43 3.26 -1.07
N MET A 761 20.33 3.99 -1.25
CA MET A 761 20.24 5.42 -0.93
C MET A 761 19.28 5.61 0.24
N ASN A 762 19.75 6.15 1.37
CA ASN A 762 18.98 6.24 2.62
C ASN A 762 17.64 7.00 2.52
N PHE A 763 17.49 7.95 1.59
CA PHE A 763 16.30 8.80 1.45
C PHE A 763 15.76 8.88 0.03
N LEU A 764 16.40 8.22 -0.93
CA LEU A 764 16.04 8.19 -2.34
C LEU A 764 15.87 6.73 -2.80
N PRO A 765 15.21 6.48 -3.94
CA PRO A 765 15.17 5.14 -4.54
C PRO A 765 16.58 4.60 -4.81
N ASP A 766 16.76 3.29 -4.61
CA ASP A 766 18.03 2.61 -4.90
C ASP A 766 18.46 2.81 -6.34
N VAL A 767 19.75 3.05 -6.55
CA VAL A 767 20.34 3.21 -7.89
C VAL A 767 20.96 1.90 -8.34
N TYR A 768 20.64 1.48 -9.56
CA TYR A 768 21.14 0.26 -10.18
C TYR A 768 22.20 0.61 -11.22
N VAL A 769 23.44 0.19 -10.98
CA VAL A 769 24.59 0.46 -11.88
C VAL A 769 25.08 -0.84 -12.50
N PRO A 770 25.40 -0.89 -13.82
CA PRO A 770 25.98 -2.07 -14.44
C PRO A 770 27.24 -2.55 -13.70
N CYS A 771 27.38 -3.86 -13.52
CA CYS A 771 28.54 -4.45 -12.86
C CYS A 771 29.79 -4.21 -13.70
N GLU A 772 30.80 -3.57 -13.15
CA GLU A 772 32.06 -3.23 -13.82
C GLU A 772 32.81 -4.48 -14.35
N THR A 773 32.74 -5.60 -13.61
CA THR A 773 33.43 -6.84 -13.95
C THR A 773 32.83 -7.56 -15.16
N CYS A 774 31.49 -7.73 -15.16
CA CYS A 774 30.80 -8.44 -16.24
C CYS A 774 30.12 -7.50 -17.25
N LYS A 775 30.14 -6.21 -17.02
CA LYS A 775 29.50 -5.19 -17.87
C LYS A 775 28.05 -5.54 -18.22
N GLY A 776 27.28 -5.96 -17.20
CA GLY A 776 25.89 -6.36 -17.37
C GLY A 776 25.64 -7.80 -17.81
N LYS A 777 26.66 -8.53 -18.27
CA LYS A 777 26.52 -9.86 -18.91
C LYS A 777 26.18 -11.01 -17.96
N ARG A 778 26.19 -10.80 -16.63
CA ARG A 778 25.78 -11.76 -15.58
C ARG A 778 26.68 -12.99 -15.39
N PHE A 779 27.50 -13.38 -16.38
CA PHE A 779 28.35 -14.57 -16.39
C PHE A 779 29.82 -14.21 -16.32
N ASN A 780 30.64 -15.19 -15.92
CA ASN A 780 32.10 -15.08 -16.00
C ASN A 780 32.58 -15.28 -17.46
N ARG A 781 33.82 -14.87 -17.71
CA ARG A 781 34.43 -14.90 -19.05
C ARG A 781 34.42 -16.28 -19.69
N GLU A 782 34.76 -17.31 -18.94
CA GLU A 782 34.86 -18.68 -19.44
C GLU A 782 33.50 -19.24 -19.89
N THR A 783 32.42 -18.92 -19.21
CA THR A 783 31.05 -19.31 -19.61
C THR A 783 30.64 -18.60 -20.90
N LEU A 784 31.07 -17.35 -21.10
CA LEU A 784 30.76 -16.56 -22.30
C LEU A 784 31.54 -17.00 -23.54
N GLU A 785 32.62 -17.78 -23.40
CA GLU A 785 33.34 -18.34 -24.51
C GLU A 785 32.55 -19.40 -25.26
N VAL A 786 31.65 -20.15 -24.57
CA VAL A 786 30.80 -21.16 -25.20
C VAL A 786 29.73 -20.48 -26.05
N ARG A 787 29.68 -20.83 -27.32
CA ARG A 787 28.78 -20.17 -28.29
C ARG A 787 27.93 -21.18 -29.07
N TYR A 788 26.66 -20.91 -29.18
CA TYR A 788 25.71 -21.60 -30.05
C TYR A 788 25.37 -20.69 -31.23
N LYS A 789 25.61 -21.14 -32.48
CA LYS A 789 25.45 -20.30 -33.70
C LYS A 789 26.16 -18.93 -33.57
N GLY A 790 27.34 -18.89 -32.96
CA GLY A 790 28.14 -17.66 -32.78
C GLY A 790 27.71 -16.76 -31.61
N LYS A 791 26.63 -17.07 -30.88
CA LYS A 791 26.10 -16.29 -29.75
C LYS A 791 26.41 -16.96 -28.41
N SER A 792 26.89 -16.19 -27.43
CA SER A 792 27.04 -16.62 -26.04
C SER A 792 25.69 -16.67 -25.32
N ILE A 793 25.66 -17.29 -24.14
CA ILE A 793 24.43 -17.33 -23.32
C ILE A 793 23.95 -15.93 -22.92
N ALA A 794 24.86 -14.96 -22.73
CA ALA A 794 24.48 -13.55 -22.46
C ALA A 794 23.89 -12.90 -23.70
N ASP A 795 24.52 -13.07 -24.89
CA ASP A 795 23.98 -12.53 -26.14
C ASP A 795 22.56 -13.06 -26.43
N VAL A 796 22.26 -14.31 -26.02
CA VAL A 796 20.93 -14.89 -26.15
C VAL A 796 19.93 -14.21 -25.19
N LEU A 797 20.35 -13.88 -23.95
CA LEU A 797 19.49 -13.14 -23.02
C LEU A 797 19.23 -11.71 -23.49
N ASP A 798 20.14 -11.11 -24.24
CA ASP A 798 20.00 -9.76 -24.80
C ASP A 798 19.15 -9.72 -26.08
N MET A 799 18.85 -10.88 -26.70
CA MET A 799 17.95 -10.97 -27.85
C MET A 799 16.53 -10.56 -27.47
N THR A 800 15.87 -9.83 -28.38
CA THR A 800 14.42 -9.67 -28.31
C THR A 800 13.71 -11.01 -28.53
N ILE A 801 12.49 -11.14 -28.03
CA ILE A 801 11.70 -12.37 -28.22
C ILE A 801 11.53 -12.70 -29.70
N SER A 802 11.28 -11.70 -30.57
CA SER A 802 11.13 -11.89 -32.02
C SER A 802 12.43 -12.37 -32.68
N GLU A 803 13.59 -11.88 -32.24
CA GLU A 803 14.90 -12.37 -32.71
C GLU A 803 15.14 -13.80 -32.23
N ALA A 804 14.84 -14.08 -30.97
CA ALA A 804 15.00 -15.39 -30.36
C ALA A 804 14.09 -16.45 -31.03
N VAL A 805 12.84 -16.09 -31.40
CA VAL A 805 11.94 -16.97 -32.17
C VAL A 805 12.59 -17.43 -33.46
N LYS A 806 13.18 -16.51 -34.23
CA LYS A 806 13.90 -16.84 -35.48
C LYS A 806 15.16 -17.64 -35.21
N PHE A 807 15.92 -17.27 -34.17
CA PHE A 807 17.18 -17.91 -33.83
C PHE A 807 17.02 -19.39 -33.43
N PHE A 808 15.97 -19.69 -32.65
CA PHE A 808 15.63 -21.02 -32.14
C PHE A 808 14.57 -21.76 -32.95
N GLU A 809 14.20 -21.31 -34.12
CA GLU A 809 13.24 -22.00 -35.02
C GLU A 809 13.49 -23.50 -35.17
N PRO A 810 14.75 -23.99 -35.31
CA PRO A 810 15.03 -25.41 -35.43
C PRO A 810 14.88 -26.23 -34.14
N ILE A 811 14.59 -25.59 -33.00
CA ILE A 811 14.51 -26.25 -31.68
C ILE A 811 13.07 -26.17 -31.17
N PRO A 812 12.22 -27.19 -31.45
CA PRO A 812 10.76 -27.10 -31.24
C PRO A 812 10.34 -26.75 -29.78
N LYS A 813 11.07 -27.28 -28.78
CA LYS A 813 10.76 -27.03 -27.35
C LYS A 813 10.97 -25.57 -26.94
N ILE A 814 12.02 -24.93 -27.46
CA ILE A 814 12.33 -23.51 -27.22
C ILE A 814 11.41 -22.64 -28.07
N TYR A 815 11.32 -22.94 -29.36
CA TYR A 815 10.53 -22.21 -30.34
C TYR A 815 9.07 -22.03 -29.89
N ARG A 816 8.40 -23.13 -29.48
CA ARG A 816 6.98 -23.07 -29.07
C ARG A 816 6.76 -22.11 -27.92
N LYS A 817 7.61 -22.13 -26.87
CA LYS A 817 7.50 -21.23 -25.72
C LYS A 817 7.74 -19.77 -26.11
N LEU A 818 8.77 -19.51 -26.93
CA LEU A 818 9.06 -18.16 -27.40
C LEU A 818 7.96 -17.62 -28.31
N LYS A 819 7.44 -18.47 -29.20
CA LYS A 819 6.35 -18.09 -30.10
C LYS A 819 5.10 -17.68 -29.35
N THR A 820 4.76 -18.35 -28.27
CA THR A 820 3.64 -17.98 -27.41
C THR A 820 3.83 -16.60 -26.77
N ILE A 821 5.06 -16.24 -26.37
CA ILE A 821 5.37 -14.90 -25.83
C ILE A 821 5.25 -13.84 -26.93
N GLU A 822 5.68 -14.14 -28.15
CA GLU A 822 5.52 -13.25 -29.30
C GLU A 822 4.04 -13.02 -29.64
N GLU A 823 3.23 -14.09 -29.62
CA GLU A 823 1.79 -14.05 -29.95
C GLU A 823 0.95 -13.21 -28.98
N VAL A 824 1.40 -13.04 -27.73
CA VAL A 824 0.76 -12.10 -26.79
C VAL A 824 1.24 -10.64 -26.96
N GLY A 825 1.95 -10.33 -28.07
CA GLY A 825 2.41 -8.97 -28.40
C GLY A 825 3.68 -8.54 -27.67
N LEU A 826 4.48 -9.48 -27.10
CA LEU A 826 5.71 -9.18 -26.38
C LEU A 826 6.97 -9.46 -27.20
N GLY A 827 6.88 -9.41 -28.54
CA GLY A 827 8.03 -9.65 -29.41
C GLY A 827 9.20 -8.69 -29.22
N TYR A 828 8.95 -7.51 -28.69
CA TYR A 828 9.94 -6.43 -28.51
C TYR A 828 10.77 -6.52 -27.21
N ILE A 829 10.28 -7.19 -26.16
CA ILE A 829 11.03 -7.33 -24.92
C ILE A 829 12.23 -8.28 -25.08
N THR A 830 13.30 -8.10 -24.30
CA THR A 830 14.42 -9.01 -24.34
C THR A 830 14.21 -10.21 -23.40
N LEU A 831 14.78 -11.37 -23.76
CA LEU A 831 14.70 -12.59 -22.95
C LEU A 831 15.19 -12.41 -21.52
N GLY A 832 16.26 -11.64 -21.34
CA GLY A 832 16.90 -11.36 -20.08
C GLY A 832 16.43 -10.08 -19.40
N GLN A 833 15.38 -9.40 -19.90
CA GLN A 833 14.86 -8.17 -19.33
C GLN A 833 14.46 -8.39 -17.87
N GLN A 834 14.90 -7.50 -16.99
CA GLN A 834 14.63 -7.65 -15.57
C GLN A 834 13.15 -7.48 -15.28
N SER A 835 12.61 -8.28 -14.36
CA SER A 835 11.20 -8.21 -13.94
C SER A 835 10.81 -6.85 -13.37
N THR A 836 11.77 -6.14 -12.77
CA THR A 836 11.57 -4.81 -12.18
C THR A 836 11.41 -3.69 -13.22
N THR A 837 11.86 -3.93 -14.46
CA THR A 837 11.75 -2.95 -15.57
C THR A 837 10.51 -3.19 -16.45
N LEU A 838 9.84 -4.35 -16.28
CA LEU A 838 8.60 -4.63 -17.00
C LEU A 838 7.46 -3.77 -16.44
N SER A 839 6.60 -3.29 -17.30
CA SER A 839 5.31 -2.69 -16.92
C SER A 839 4.37 -3.77 -16.33
N GLY A 840 3.33 -3.35 -15.59
CA GLY A 840 2.32 -4.27 -15.05
C GLY A 840 1.65 -5.12 -16.14
N GLY A 841 1.29 -4.48 -17.27
CA GLY A 841 0.70 -5.17 -18.42
C GLY A 841 1.66 -6.13 -19.12
N GLU A 842 2.95 -5.79 -19.24
CA GLU A 842 3.97 -6.71 -19.77
C GLU A 842 4.16 -7.95 -18.89
N ALA A 843 4.26 -7.75 -17.57
CA ALA A 843 4.35 -8.84 -16.60
C ALA A 843 3.14 -9.78 -16.68
N GLN A 844 1.94 -9.22 -16.79
CA GLN A 844 0.68 -9.97 -16.93
C GLN A 844 0.66 -10.78 -18.24
N ARG A 845 1.07 -10.21 -19.36
CA ARG A 845 1.16 -10.92 -20.65
C ARG A 845 2.22 -12.01 -20.64
N VAL A 846 3.34 -11.86 -19.92
CA VAL A 846 4.33 -12.96 -19.72
C VAL A 846 3.69 -14.11 -18.94
N LYS A 847 2.89 -13.83 -17.90
CA LYS A 847 2.13 -14.84 -17.16
C LYS A 847 1.14 -15.56 -18.07
N LEU A 848 0.36 -14.81 -18.84
CA LEU A 848 -0.59 -15.35 -19.81
C LEU A 848 0.10 -16.27 -20.84
N ALA A 849 1.23 -15.83 -21.43
CA ALA A 849 2.02 -16.64 -22.35
C ALA A 849 2.49 -17.97 -21.72
N THR A 850 2.89 -17.91 -20.44
CA THR A 850 3.30 -19.11 -19.71
C THR A 850 2.18 -20.12 -19.60
N GLU A 851 0.97 -19.70 -19.27
CA GLU A 851 -0.18 -20.56 -19.17
C GLU A 851 -0.61 -21.12 -20.53
N LEU A 852 -0.61 -20.28 -21.56
CA LEU A 852 -0.89 -20.71 -22.95
C LEU A 852 0.09 -21.76 -23.48
N SER A 853 1.32 -21.78 -23.00
CA SER A 853 2.34 -22.76 -23.39
C SER A 853 2.12 -24.16 -22.77
N LYS A 854 1.26 -24.27 -21.75
CA LYS A 854 0.93 -25.54 -21.06
C LYS A 854 -0.15 -26.32 -21.82
N ILE A 855 -0.30 -27.60 -21.46
CA ILE A 855 -1.38 -28.43 -21.99
C ILE A 855 -2.69 -27.96 -21.35
N ASP A 856 -3.67 -27.69 -22.17
CA ASP A 856 -4.98 -27.21 -21.79
C ASP A 856 -5.97 -28.36 -21.58
N THR A 857 -6.81 -28.27 -20.57
CA THR A 857 -7.84 -29.27 -20.23
C THR A 857 -9.23 -28.92 -20.78
N GLY A 858 -9.43 -27.63 -21.15
CA GLY A 858 -10.71 -27.12 -21.64
C GLY A 858 -11.73 -26.77 -20.54
N ASN A 859 -11.39 -26.93 -19.25
CA ASN A 859 -12.27 -26.63 -18.12
C ASN A 859 -11.59 -25.70 -17.11
N THR A 860 -10.62 -24.90 -17.55
CA THR A 860 -9.89 -23.96 -16.68
C THR A 860 -10.65 -22.65 -16.53
N PHE A 861 -10.70 -22.12 -15.32
CA PHE A 861 -11.26 -20.80 -15.03
C PHE A 861 -10.12 -19.77 -14.90
N TYR A 862 -10.01 -18.88 -15.89
CA TYR A 862 -9.02 -17.79 -15.89
C TYR A 862 -9.62 -16.52 -15.31
N ILE A 863 -8.88 -15.85 -14.44
CA ILE A 863 -9.22 -14.52 -13.90
C ILE A 863 -8.13 -13.56 -14.34
N LEU A 864 -8.51 -12.48 -15.01
CA LEU A 864 -7.61 -11.42 -15.46
C LEU A 864 -8.08 -10.08 -14.86
N ASP A 865 -7.17 -9.37 -14.21
CA ASP A 865 -7.46 -8.07 -13.62
C ASP A 865 -6.86 -6.94 -14.47
N GLU A 866 -7.72 -6.16 -15.13
CA GLU A 866 -7.40 -5.04 -16.01
C GLU A 866 -6.29 -5.37 -17.04
N PRO A 867 -6.45 -6.41 -17.87
CA PRO A 867 -5.37 -6.87 -18.75
C PRO A 867 -5.04 -5.90 -19.90
N THR A 868 -5.85 -4.86 -20.14
CA THR A 868 -5.58 -3.85 -21.17
C THR A 868 -4.77 -2.66 -20.65
N THR A 869 -4.37 -2.67 -19.39
CA THR A 869 -3.55 -1.61 -18.79
C THR A 869 -2.27 -1.37 -19.60
N GLY A 870 -2.04 -0.10 -20.02
CA GLY A 870 -0.86 0.30 -20.78
C GLY A 870 -0.81 -0.22 -22.22
N LEU A 871 -1.93 -0.68 -22.77
CA LEU A 871 -2.01 -1.20 -24.13
C LEU A 871 -2.58 -0.17 -25.11
N HIS A 872 -1.92 -0.04 -26.22
CA HIS A 872 -2.45 0.65 -27.38
C HIS A 872 -3.59 -0.18 -28.03
N PHE A 873 -4.51 0.43 -28.76
CA PHE A 873 -5.64 -0.22 -29.42
C PHE A 873 -5.26 -1.48 -30.23
N GLU A 874 -4.15 -1.45 -30.97
CA GLU A 874 -3.63 -2.61 -31.71
C GLU A 874 -3.20 -3.75 -30.77
N ASP A 875 -2.56 -3.43 -29.64
CA ASP A 875 -2.16 -4.42 -28.63
C ASP A 875 -3.37 -5.04 -27.93
N VAL A 876 -4.43 -4.24 -27.69
CA VAL A 876 -5.72 -4.71 -27.16
C VAL A 876 -6.35 -5.72 -28.11
N LYS A 877 -6.33 -5.45 -29.40
CA LYS A 877 -6.83 -6.39 -30.43
C LYS A 877 -6.10 -7.73 -30.35
N VAL A 878 -4.76 -7.72 -30.32
CA VAL A 878 -3.94 -8.95 -30.21
C VAL A 878 -4.27 -9.71 -28.92
N LEU A 879 -4.42 -9.02 -27.80
CA LEU A 879 -4.80 -9.64 -26.53
C LEU A 879 -6.17 -10.33 -26.63
N LEU A 880 -7.17 -9.64 -27.20
CA LEU A 880 -8.51 -10.20 -27.36
C LEU A 880 -8.54 -11.46 -28.23
N GLU A 881 -7.74 -11.50 -29.33
CA GLU A 881 -7.59 -12.69 -30.16
C GLU A 881 -7.01 -13.88 -29.36
N VAL A 882 -6.10 -13.62 -28.43
CA VAL A 882 -5.53 -14.61 -27.53
C VAL A 882 -6.58 -15.14 -26.54
N LEU A 883 -7.36 -14.24 -25.93
CA LEU A 883 -8.44 -14.61 -25.00
C LEU A 883 -9.54 -15.39 -25.69
N ASP A 884 -9.92 -15.01 -26.90
CA ASP A 884 -10.87 -15.76 -27.72
C ASP A 884 -10.41 -17.21 -27.94
N ARG A 885 -9.14 -17.41 -28.29
CA ARG A 885 -8.57 -18.77 -28.49
C ARG A 885 -8.63 -19.63 -27.20
N LEU A 886 -8.52 -19.02 -26.00
CA LEU A 886 -8.69 -19.73 -24.73
C LEU A 886 -10.14 -20.18 -24.54
N VAL A 887 -11.10 -19.29 -24.81
CA VAL A 887 -12.53 -19.60 -24.70
C VAL A 887 -12.95 -20.63 -25.72
N ASP A 888 -12.47 -20.55 -26.95
CA ASP A 888 -12.78 -21.49 -28.04
C ASP A 888 -12.31 -22.92 -27.76
N LYS A 889 -11.34 -23.09 -26.84
CA LYS A 889 -10.91 -24.39 -26.31
C LYS A 889 -11.79 -24.93 -25.19
N GLY A 890 -12.86 -24.22 -24.81
CA GLY A 890 -13.82 -24.63 -23.78
C GLY A 890 -13.60 -23.95 -22.40
N ASN A 891 -12.50 -23.20 -22.21
CA ASN A 891 -12.20 -22.53 -20.95
C ASN A 891 -13.15 -21.35 -20.66
N THR A 892 -13.23 -20.96 -19.40
CA THR A 892 -13.90 -19.73 -18.98
C THR A 892 -12.87 -18.66 -18.72
N VAL A 893 -13.08 -17.48 -19.29
CA VAL A 893 -12.20 -16.32 -19.10
C VAL A 893 -13.02 -15.19 -18.48
N LEU A 894 -12.69 -14.85 -17.23
CA LEU A 894 -13.26 -13.70 -16.52
C LEU A 894 -12.28 -12.55 -16.55
N VAL A 895 -12.73 -11.38 -17.01
CA VAL A 895 -11.93 -10.18 -17.14
C VAL A 895 -12.56 -9.05 -16.33
N ILE A 896 -11.84 -8.48 -15.37
CA ILE A 896 -12.25 -7.23 -14.73
C ILE A 896 -11.74 -6.10 -15.61
N GLU A 897 -12.64 -5.27 -16.17
CA GLU A 897 -12.23 -4.29 -17.17
C GLU A 897 -13.06 -3.00 -17.19
N HIS A 898 -12.40 -1.94 -17.69
CA HIS A 898 -12.98 -0.64 -17.96
C HIS A 898 -12.89 -0.24 -19.44
N ASN A 899 -12.04 -0.92 -20.21
CA ASN A 899 -11.86 -0.66 -21.63
C ASN A 899 -13.13 -1.06 -22.41
N LEU A 900 -13.71 -0.09 -23.14
CA LEU A 900 -14.98 -0.29 -23.85
C LEU A 900 -14.88 -1.32 -24.98
N ASP A 901 -13.74 -1.43 -25.65
CA ASP A 901 -13.56 -2.41 -26.73
C ASP A 901 -13.60 -3.84 -26.17
N VAL A 902 -13.04 -4.07 -25.01
CA VAL A 902 -13.13 -5.37 -24.31
C VAL A 902 -14.56 -5.63 -23.86
N ILE A 903 -15.19 -4.64 -23.21
CA ILE A 903 -16.55 -4.77 -22.67
C ILE A 903 -17.57 -5.03 -23.79
N ARG A 904 -17.39 -4.42 -24.95
CA ARG A 904 -18.22 -4.68 -26.14
C ARG A 904 -17.99 -6.05 -26.76
N LYS A 905 -16.81 -6.64 -26.55
CA LYS A 905 -16.42 -7.93 -27.15
C LYS A 905 -16.78 -9.14 -26.28
N VAL A 906 -16.87 -9.04 -24.96
CA VAL A 906 -17.19 -10.16 -24.07
C VAL A 906 -18.57 -10.78 -24.37
N ASP A 907 -18.75 -12.06 -24.03
CA ASP A 907 -20.01 -12.77 -24.23
C ASP A 907 -21.05 -12.45 -23.15
N TYR A 908 -20.60 -12.18 -21.92
CA TYR A 908 -21.44 -11.94 -20.76
C TYR A 908 -20.84 -10.84 -19.88
N ILE A 909 -21.67 -9.94 -19.38
CA ILE A 909 -21.28 -8.85 -18.49
C ILE A 909 -21.89 -9.04 -17.11
N ILE A 910 -21.14 -8.70 -16.08
CA ILE A 910 -21.60 -8.52 -14.70
C ILE A 910 -21.21 -7.10 -14.31
N ASP A 911 -22.20 -6.22 -14.19
CA ASP A 911 -21.99 -4.81 -13.87
C ASP A 911 -22.31 -4.51 -12.40
N ILE A 912 -21.29 -4.02 -11.66
CA ILE A 912 -21.35 -3.76 -10.22
C ILE A 912 -21.39 -2.25 -9.99
N GLY A 913 -22.39 -1.80 -9.25
CA GLY A 913 -22.61 -0.37 -9.00
C GLY A 913 -23.49 -0.14 -7.78
N HIS A 914 -24.19 1.01 -7.67
CA HIS A 914 -24.24 2.15 -8.62
C HIS A 914 -22.96 2.97 -8.66
N ASP A 915 -22.43 3.36 -7.49
CA ASP A 915 -21.25 4.22 -7.36
C ASP A 915 -20.15 3.50 -6.56
N GLY A 916 -19.08 4.18 -6.23
CA GLY A 916 -18.03 3.68 -5.34
C GLY A 916 -18.42 3.69 -3.87
N GLY A 917 -17.70 2.93 -3.02
CA GLY A 917 -17.86 2.91 -1.57
C GLY A 917 -19.23 2.40 -1.13
N LYS A 918 -19.86 3.08 -0.17
CA LYS A 918 -21.16 2.68 0.41
C LYS A 918 -22.31 2.67 -0.59
N ALA A 919 -22.24 3.49 -1.63
CA ALA A 919 -23.26 3.54 -2.68
C ALA A 919 -23.10 2.43 -3.72
N GLY A 920 -21.99 1.67 -3.68
CA GLY A 920 -21.72 0.50 -4.53
C GLY A 920 -22.19 -0.81 -3.91
N GLY A 921 -21.60 -1.90 -4.40
CA GLY A 921 -21.74 -3.22 -3.82
C GLY A 921 -23.00 -4.00 -4.21
N GLU A 922 -23.67 -3.63 -5.29
CA GLU A 922 -24.83 -4.32 -5.85
C GLU A 922 -24.57 -4.71 -7.30
N VAL A 923 -25.13 -5.83 -7.76
CA VAL A 923 -25.16 -6.17 -9.19
C VAL A 923 -26.30 -5.39 -9.82
N ILE A 924 -25.96 -4.43 -10.68
CA ILE A 924 -26.91 -3.52 -11.34
C ILE A 924 -27.47 -4.13 -12.60
N ALA A 925 -26.62 -4.82 -13.36
CA ALA A 925 -26.98 -5.45 -14.61
C ALA A 925 -26.12 -6.69 -14.85
N PHE A 926 -26.70 -7.67 -15.55
CA PHE A 926 -25.98 -8.84 -16.02
C PHE A 926 -26.64 -9.33 -17.33
N GLY A 927 -25.88 -10.05 -18.14
CA GLY A 927 -26.33 -10.55 -19.42
C GLY A 927 -25.38 -10.22 -20.57
N THR A 928 -25.84 -10.33 -21.82
CA THR A 928 -25.02 -9.92 -22.96
C THR A 928 -24.80 -8.39 -22.98
N PRO A 929 -23.75 -7.89 -23.64
CA PRO A 929 -23.54 -6.44 -23.78
C PRO A 929 -24.76 -5.68 -24.29
N GLU A 930 -25.52 -6.28 -25.22
CA GLU A 930 -26.75 -5.74 -25.81
C GLU A 930 -27.91 -5.66 -24.80
N GLU A 931 -27.98 -6.59 -23.86
CA GLU A 931 -28.96 -6.59 -22.77
C GLU A 931 -28.61 -5.54 -21.73
N VAL A 932 -27.34 -5.48 -21.33
CA VAL A 932 -26.83 -4.49 -20.35
C VAL A 932 -26.98 -3.07 -20.88
N ALA A 933 -26.75 -2.81 -22.18
CA ALA A 933 -26.92 -1.49 -22.81
C ALA A 933 -28.36 -0.92 -22.68
N LYS A 934 -29.36 -1.76 -22.42
CA LYS A 934 -30.74 -1.34 -22.20
C LYS A 934 -31.01 -0.90 -20.77
N ASN A 935 -30.13 -1.21 -19.83
CA ASN A 935 -30.34 -0.90 -18.42
C ASN A 935 -30.02 0.57 -18.09
N LYS A 936 -31.04 1.34 -17.74
CA LYS A 936 -30.91 2.78 -17.43
C LYS A 936 -30.21 3.07 -16.10
N LYS A 937 -30.00 2.06 -15.25
CA LYS A 937 -29.36 2.24 -13.93
C LYS A 937 -27.84 2.01 -13.99
N SER A 938 -27.33 1.43 -15.08
CA SER A 938 -25.92 1.14 -15.28
C SER A 938 -25.21 2.30 -15.95
N PHE A 939 -24.16 2.82 -15.35
CA PHE A 939 -23.28 3.79 -15.98
C PHE A 939 -22.54 3.18 -17.17
N THR A 940 -22.15 1.91 -17.09
CA THR A 940 -21.51 1.19 -18.20
C THR A 940 -22.43 1.12 -19.42
N ALA A 941 -23.77 0.98 -19.22
CA ALA A 941 -24.74 0.92 -20.31
C ALA A 941 -24.79 2.19 -21.17
N GLU A 942 -24.47 3.36 -20.62
CA GLU A 942 -24.45 4.62 -21.36
C GLU A 942 -23.37 4.62 -22.45
N TYR A 943 -22.24 3.95 -22.20
CA TYR A 943 -21.09 3.86 -23.10
C TYR A 943 -21.13 2.63 -24.03
N LEU A 944 -22.06 1.70 -23.81
CA LEU A 944 -22.27 0.54 -24.70
C LEU A 944 -23.22 0.84 -25.87
N LYS A 945 -23.96 1.92 -25.78
CA LYS A 945 -24.86 2.39 -26.85
C LYS A 945 -24.05 2.97 -28.03
#